data_153dc72aa95dbc8e9588f0176e71213e
#
_entry.id   153dc72aa95dbc8e9588f0176e71213e
#
_cell.length_a   1.000
_cell.length_b   1.000
_cell.length_c   1.000
_cell.angle_alpha   90.00
_cell.angle_beta   90.00
_cell.angle_gamma   90.00
#
_symmetry.space_group_name_H-M   'P 1'
#
loop_
_entity.id
_entity.type
_entity.pdbx_description
1 polymer ?
#
loop_
_entity_poly.entity_id
_entity_poly.type
_entity_poly.pdbx_seq_one_letter_code
_entity_poly.pdbx_strand_id
1 'polypeptide(L)'
;MKIFLVILMLSAVLLCLSFGLRQKNKYKSQYMTSLGDLKQAQTQLRSIIEHANLTNERDIRNIKHQINLNRNKLKAIDLWLRYLEPIAYKKINGPLPVEWETETFEKYEPPYKRQGGGLTLAELALDEHPVSKETLLTYIDTSLVGIKTFEADSITKQLESYHHFFLANRLYLLNLAAVYTTGFECPDMNEIIPELRNMLSAVQNIYSDFNAGFSSTRLSDEYLELYDKAIKFAHTQPADFTLFDHFTFIRDFVNPLFRLNQQFITQYDVRTISQLDIALENNARSIFDKRLFNSQNARGIFSLVDDEKTLGEIKSIGKLLFYDPILSGNNRRSCASCHKPMEFFTDTTLATSFQFDQQQHLSRNTPSLVNSVFNHLVMLDGKHIALQGQARDVIRNPKEMNSTEKELLQKVMSCKQYKTAFKKFARYTPEEKNVSLSHIVAAITFYYADFSYYNAPFDDAMNGKAVLKEAEKKGFNLFMSKAQCGTCHFLPQFNGVKPPYTGSEFEVIGVPEDSNFKRLSPDKGRFEINPVKEMMNAFRTGTVRNAAHTKPYMHNGALQTLDQVIDLYNEGGGAGKKLVVENQTLSTDPLNLTREEKNNLLAFIQSLNENIIFEDPPPALPVSSDKKLNKRKVGGEY
;
A
#
# COMPACT_ATOMS: atom_id res chain seq x y z
N MET A 1 43.56 15.61 -48.30
CA MET A 1 42.08 15.62 -48.10
C MET A 1 41.57 14.54 -47.14
N LYS A 2 41.93 13.26 -47.26
CA LYS A 2 41.44 12.19 -46.34
C LYS A 2 41.88 12.37 -44.86
N ILE A 3 43.13 12.77 -44.62
CA ILE A 3 43.66 12.98 -43.25
C ILE A 3 42.98 14.16 -42.56
N PHE A 4 42.66 15.22 -43.29
CA PHE A 4 41.96 16.40 -42.77
C PHE A 4 40.52 16.09 -42.38
N LEU A 5 39.83 15.21 -43.13
CA LEU A 5 38.48 14.74 -42.81
C LEU A 5 38.46 13.85 -41.57
N VAL A 6 39.46 12.99 -41.36
CA VAL A 6 39.59 12.13 -40.19
C VAL A 6 39.86 12.97 -38.93
N ILE A 7 40.70 14.00 -39.02
CA ILE A 7 40.97 14.91 -37.90
C ILE A 7 39.72 15.72 -37.56
N LEU A 8 38.96 16.16 -38.57
CA LEU A 8 37.69 16.89 -38.33
C LEU A 8 36.64 16.00 -37.69
N MET A 9 36.51 14.72 -38.10
CA MET A 9 35.63 13.76 -37.46
C MET A 9 36.04 13.43 -36.01
N LEU A 10 37.33 13.22 -35.76
CA LEU A 10 37.84 12.99 -34.40
C LEU A 10 37.64 14.19 -33.49
N SER A 11 37.85 15.42 -33.98
CA SER A 11 37.59 16.64 -33.21
C SER A 11 36.10 16.84 -32.96
N ALA A 12 35.22 16.53 -33.91
CA ALA A 12 33.76 16.57 -33.69
C ALA A 12 33.30 15.54 -32.67
N VAL A 13 33.84 14.30 -32.73
CA VAL A 13 33.53 13.24 -31.72
C VAL A 13 34.02 13.65 -30.32
N LEU A 14 35.23 14.20 -30.22
CA LEU A 14 35.78 14.70 -28.95
C LEU A 14 34.97 15.88 -28.40
N LEU A 15 34.49 16.79 -29.25
CA LEU A 15 33.61 17.88 -28.87
C LEU A 15 32.24 17.37 -28.38
N CYS A 16 31.64 16.41 -29.07
CA CYS A 16 30.38 15.79 -28.64
C CYS A 16 30.52 15.04 -27.32
N LEU A 17 31.63 14.30 -27.14
CA LEU A 17 31.91 13.61 -25.89
C LEU A 17 32.13 14.59 -24.70
N SER A 18 32.89 15.67 -24.95
CA SER A 18 33.12 16.70 -23.91
C SER A 18 31.85 17.46 -23.57
N PHE A 19 30.98 17.72 -24.55
CA PHE A 19 29.69 18.37 -24.34
C PHE A 19 28.73 17.46 -23.52
N GLY A 20 28.64 16.18 -23.87
CA GLY A 20 27.83 15.20 -23.13
C GLY A 20 28.28 15.02 -21.67
N LEU A 21 29.60 14.95 -21.42
CA LEU A 21 30.16 14.90 -20.09
C LEU A 21 29.85 16.20 -19.29
N ARG A 22 29.93 17.36 -19.93
CA ARG A 22 29.61 18.64 -19.30
C ARG A 22 28.13 18.74 -18.90
N GLN A 23 27.22 18.21 -19.71
CA GLN A 23 25.79 18.19 -19.43
C GLN A 23 25.41 17.18 -18.32
N LYS A 24 26.02 15.99 -18.30
CA LYS A 24 25.86 15.03 -17.17
C LYS A 24 26.33 15.63 -15.84
N ASN A 25 27.45 16.36 -15.89
CA ASN A 25 27.93 17.08 -14.70
C ASN A 25 26.95 18.15 -14.24
N LYS A 26 26.21 18.81 -15.16
CA LYS A 26 25.18 19.80 -14.80
C LYS A 26 24.02 19.16 -14.04
N TYR A 27 23.51 18.01 -14.49
CA TYR A 27 22.42 17.28 -13.82
C TYR A 27 22.79 16.89 -12.38
N LYS A 28 23.99 16.31 -12.19
CA LYS A 28 24.52 15.98 -10.86
C LYS A 28 24.77 17.25 -10.01
N SER A 29 25.31 18.30 -10.61
CA SER A 29 25.56 19.59 -9.92
C SER A 29 24.26 20.23 -9.44
N GLN A 30 23.18 20.15 -10.21
CA GLN A 30 21.86 20.65 -9.81
C GLN A 30 21.35 19.94 -8.56
N TYR A 31 21.45 18.61 -8.52
CA TYR A 31 21.12 17.83 -7.32
C TYR A 31 21.92 18.30 -6.10
N MET A 32 23.26 18.40 -6.24
CA MET A 32 24.13 18.79 -5.13
C MET A 32 23.85 20.22 -4.63
N THR A 33 23.55 21.14 -5.55
CA THR A 33 23.16 22.51 -5.20
C THR A 33 21.85 22.51 -4.41
N SER A 34 20.82 21.84 -4.91
CA SER A 34 19.51 21.80 -4.24
C SER A 34 19.56 21.08 -2.88
N LEU A 35 20.39 20.03 -2.75
CA LEU A 35 20.63 19.36 -1.47
C LEU A 35 21.36 20.27 -0.48
N GLY A 36 22.35 21.04 -0.97
CA GLY A 36 23.08 22.05 -0.18
C GLY A 36 22.14 23.15 0.31
N ASP A 37 21.24 23.64 -0.56
CA ASP A 37 20.23 24.66 -0.22
C ASP A 37 19.25 24.16 0.85
N LEU A 38 18.83 22.89 0.78
CA LEU A 38 17.99 22.25 1.81
C LEU A 38 18.74 22.15 3.14
N LYS A 39 20.00 21.70 3.12
CA LYS A 39 20.85 21.58 4.32
C LYS A 39 21.05 22.93 4.99
N GLN A 40 21.37 23.97 4.22
CA GLN A 40 21.55 25.32 4.72
C GLN A 40 20.27 25.86 5.35
N ALA A 41 19.12 25.68 4.68
CA ALA A 41 17.84 26.14 5.19
C ALA A 41 17.44 25.43 6.50
N GLN A 42 17.68 24.14 6.62
CA GLN A 42 17.42 23.41 7.87
C GLN A 42 18.39 23.79 8.99
N THR A 43 19.64 24.11 8.67
CA THR A 43 20.60 24.65 9.65
C THR A 43 20.14 26.02 10.17
N GLN A 44 19.60 26.87 9.31
CA GLN A 44 19.02 28.16 9.70
C GLN A 44 17.75 27.95 10.55
N LEU A 45 16.85 27.05 10.15
CA LEU A 45 15.66 26.69 10.94
C LEU A 45 16.03 26.20 12.35
N ARG A 46 17.05 25.33 12.46
CA ARG A 46 17.58 24.89 13.74
C ARG A 46 18.00 26.06 14.64
N SER A 47 18.77 27.00 14.09
CA SER A 47 19.21 28.18 14.82
C SER A 47 18.03 29.08 15.25
N ILE A 48 17.02 29.24 14.41
CA ILE A 48 15.80 30.00 14.75
C ILE A 48 15.09 29.34 15.93
N ILE A 49 14.90 28.00 15.93
CA ILE A 49 14.25 27.26 17.02
C ILE A 49 15.07 27.42 18.33
N GLU A 50 16.39 27.32 18.26
CA GLU A 50 17.28 27.43 19.42
C GLU A 50 17.11 28.77 20.16
N HIS A 51 16.97 29.87 19.41
CA HIS A 51 16.85 31.21 19.98
C HIS A 51 15.39 31.67 20.21
N ALA A 52 14.39 30.94 19.73
CA ALA A 52 12.99 31.32 19.85
C ALA A 52 12.47 31.23 21.29
N ASN A 53 11.51 32.08 21.62
CA ASN A 53 10.68 31.97 22.81
C ASN A 53 9.36 31.28 22.47
N LEU A 54 9.23 29.98 22.79
CA LEU A 54 8.06 29.17 22.44
C LEU A 54 6.79 29.47 23.27
N THR A 55 6.84 30.48 24.16
CA THR A 55 5.63 31.06 24.78
C THR A 55 5.08 32.24 23.96
N ASN A 56 5.83 32.69 22.95
CA ASN A 56 5.47 33.81 22.08
C ASN A 56 4.91 33.28 20.75
N GLU A 57 3.64 33.53 20.50
CA GLU A 57 2.98 33.13 19.25
C GLU A 57 3.66 33.68 17.97
N ARG A 58 4.33 34.83 18.04
CA ARG A 58 5.07 35.36 16.88
C ARG A 58 6.24 34.47 16.50
N ASP A 59 6.96 33.95 17.50
CA ASP A 59 8.10 33.06 17.27
C ASP A 59 7.62 31.71 16.74
N ILE A 60 6.51 31.17 17.28
CA ILE A 60 5.88 29.95 16.79
C ILE A 60 5.45 30.10 15.32
N ARG A 61 4.76 31.18 14.98
CA ARG A 61 4.37 31.48 13.58
C ARG A 61 5.58 31.61 12.65
N ASN A 62 6.68 32.23 13.13
CA ASN A 62 7.91 32.32 12.35
C ASN A 62 8.52 30.93 12.11
N ILE A 63 8.58 30.07 13.12
CA ILE A 63 9.08 28.69 12.99
C ILE A 63 8.22 27.93 11.97
N LYS A 64 6.89 27.99 12.07
CA LYS A 64 5.98 27.35 11.13
C LYS A 64 6.22 27.83 9.69
N HIS A 65 6.35 29.12 9.48
CA HIS A 65 6.68 29.67 8.17
C HIS A 65 8.03 29.17 7.63
N GLN A 66 9.06 29.08 8.49
CA GLN A 66 10.36 28.54 8.09
C GLN A 66 10.30 27.03 7.79
N ILE A 67 9.47 26.27 8.49
CA ILE A 67 9.22 24.87 8.16
C ILE A 67 8.63 24.76 6.75
N ASN A 68 7.62 25.56 6.40
CA ASN A 68 7.00 25.56 5.07
C ASN A 68 8.01 25.91 3.95
N LEU A 69 8.90 26.89 4.18
CA LEU A 69 9.98 27.20 3.24
C LEU A 69 10.95 26.02 3.06
N ASN A 70 11.27 25.32 4.14
CA ASN A 70 12.12 24.11 4.10
C ASN A 70 11.42 22.95 3.38
N ARG A 71 10.11 22.75 3.60
CA ARG A 71 9.29 21.75 2.91
C ARG A 71 9.29 21.99 1.40
N ASN A 72 9.15 23.24 0.97
CA ASN A 72 9.24 23.58 -0.46
C ASN A 72 10.60 23.22 -1.07
N LYS A 73 11.72 23.41 -0.34
CA LYS A 73 13.05 22.97 -0.80
C LYS A 73 13.18 21.44 -0.83
N LEU A 74 12.64 20.75 0.17
CA LEU A 74 12.60 19.29 0.20
C LEU A 74 11.81 18.75 -1.00
N LYS A 75 10.59 19.25 -1.23
CA LYS A 75 9.72 18.80 -2.32
C LYS A 75 10.30 19.07 -3.71
N ALA A 76 11.14 20.09 -3.87
CA ALA A 76 11.84 20.34 -5.12
C ALA A 76 12.81 19.22 -5.55
N ILE A 77 13.30 18.39 -4.61
CA ILE A 77 14.23 17.27 -4.86
C ILE A 77 13.70 15.93 -4.39
N ASP A 78 12.46 15.85 -3.98
CA ASP A 78 11.83 14.65 -3.41
C ASP A 78 11.82 13.46 -4.40
N LEU A 79 11.74 13.74 -5.72
CA LEU A 79 11.87 12.74 -6.78
C LEU A 79 13.10 11.84 -6.58
N TRP A 80 14.24 12.40 -6.19
CA TRP A 80 15.46 11.62 -5.98
C TRP A 80 15.52 11.01 -4.58
N LEU A 81 15.18 11.78 -3.53
CA LEU A 81 15.48 11.40 -2.16
C LEU A 81 14.75 10.13 -1.73
N ARG A 82 13.47 9.98 -2.07
CA ARG A 82 12.68 8.79 -1.74
C ARG A 82 13.22 7.51 -2.35
N TYR A 83 13.75 7.60 -3.57
CA TYR A 83 14.26 6.46 -4.29
C TYR A 83 15.69 6.11 -3.90
N LEU A 84 16.58 7.12 -3.80
CA LEU A 84 18.01 6.90 -3.58
C LEU A 84 18.32 6.27 -2.22
N GLU A 85 17.68 6.72 -1.15
CA GLU A 85 17.90 6.22 0.20
C GLU A 85 16.65 6.37 1.08
N PRO A 86 15.69 5.44 1.00
CA PRO A 86 14.40 5.52 1.67
C PRO A 86 14.50 5.65 3.21
N ILE A 87 15.48 4.97 3.82
CA ILE A 87 15.68 5.00 5.28
C ILE A 87 16.16 6.39 5.73
N ALA A 88 17.09 7.00 5.00
CA ALA A 88 17.52 8.36 5.28
C ALA A 88 16.40 9.37 5.02
N TYR A 89 15.57 9.14 3.99
CA TYR A 89 14.40 9.99 3.71
C TYR A 89 13.42 10.05 4.89
N LYS A 90 13.16 8.93 5.55
CA LYS A 90 12.29 8.87 6.74
C LYS A 90 12.81 9.73 7.91
N LYS A 91 14.11 10.00 7.97
CA LYS A 91 14.70 10.95 8.93
C LYS A 91 14.46 12.40 8.56
N ILE A 92 14.31 12.70 7.25
CA ILE A 92 14.11 14.06 6.74
C ILE A 92 12.63 14.46 6.79
N ASN A 93 11.75 13.52 6.47
CA ASN A 93 10.31 13.74 6.39
C ASN A 93 9.51 12.47 6.70
N GLY A 94 9.74 11.87 7.85
CA GLY A 94 8.90 10.77 8.34
C GLY A 94 7.56 11.32 8.83
N PRO A 95 6.40 10.89 8.27
CA PRO A 95 5.09 11.39 8.69
C PRO A 95 4.63 10.79 10.01
N LEU A 96 5.21 9.66 10.42
CA LEU A 96 4.83 8.94 11.63
C LEU A 96 5.87 9.16 12.74
N PRO A 97 5.44 9.34 14.00
CA PRO A 97 6.35 9.55 15.12
C PRO A 97 7.20 8.30 15.42
N VAL A 98 6.67 7.13 15.08
CA VAL A 98 7.33 5.84 15.24
C VAL A 98 6.97 4.94 14.08
N GLU A 99 7.96 4.35 13.43
CA GLU A 99 7.78 3.28 12.44
C GLU A 99 8.25 1.94 12.99
N TRP A 100 7.52 0.90 12.62
CA TRP A 100 7.84 -0.48 12.88
C TRP A 100 8.17 -1.16 11.56
N GLU A 101 9.17 -2.03 11.56
CA GLU A 101 9.56 -2.75 10.36
C GLU A 101 8.50 -3.78 10.01
N THR A 102 7.80 -3.53 8.93
CA THR A 102 6.73 -4.39 8.39
C THR A 102 6.82 -4.53 6.87
N GLU A 103 7.94 -4.08 6.29
CA GLU A 103 8.15 -4.12 4.85
C GLU A 103 8.38 -5.55 4.35
N THR A 104 8.06 -5.80 3.07
CA THR A 104 8.06 -7.15 2.49
C THR A 104 9.39 -7.89 2.64
N PHE A 105 10.51 -7.19 2.52
CA PHE A 105 11.85 -7.76 2.66
C PHE A 105 12.33 -7.89 4.12
N GLU A 106 11.66 -7.20 5.05
CA GLU A 106 11.95 -7.23 6.50
C GLU A 106 10.99 -8.14 7.28
N LYS A 107 9.92 -8.62 6.67
CA LYS A 107 8.84 -9.35 7.36
C LYS A 107 9.24 -10.69 7.99
N TYR A 108 10.43 -11.17 7.71
CA TYR A 108 11.00 -12.38 8.33
C TYR A 108 11.82 -12.07 9.59
N GLU A 109 12.04 -10.80 9.90
CA GLU A 109 12.75 -10.34 11.09
C GLU A 109 11.75 -9.94 12.18
N PRO A 110 12.15 -9.99 13.47
CA PRO A 110 11.33 -9.39 14.52
C PRO A 110 11.16 -7.89 14.26
N PRO A 111 9.95 -7.32 14.43
CA PRO A 111 9.73 -5.90 14.27
C PRO A 111 10.62 -5.09 15.21
N TYR A 112 11.21 -4.03 14.69
CA TYR A 112 12.01 -3.09 15.48
C TYR A 112 11.54 -1.65 15.27
N LYS A 113 11.85 -0.79 16.25
CA LYS A 113 11.36 0.58 16.29
C LYS A 113 12.33 1.52 15.60
N ARG A 114 11.83 2.33 14.66
CA ARG A 114 12.51 3.53 14.15
C ARG A 114 11.85 4.77 14.73
N GLN A 115 12.66 5.70 15.22
CA GLN A 115 12.16 7.01 15.61
C GLN A 115 11.90 7.84 14.35
N GLY A 116 10.75 8.48 14.29
CA GLY A 116 10.45 9.49 13.28
C GLY A 116 11.28 10.75 13.46
N GLY A 117 11.32 11.59 12.44
CA GLY A 117 12.04 12.87 12.46
C GLY A 117 11.66 13.74 11.27
N GLY A 118 12.22 14.93 11.23
CA GLY A 118 12.11 15.83 10.10
C GLY A 118 10.91 16.77 10.14
N LEU A 119 10.63 17.33 8.98
CA LEU A 119 9.80 18.54 8.87
C LEU A 119 8.32 18.32 9.21
N THR A 120 7.73 17.17 8.81
CA THR A 120 6.32 16.88 9.13
C THR A 120 6.11 16.76 10.65
N LEU A 121 6.98 16.04 11.35
CA LEU A 121 6.85 15.91 12.81
C LEU A 121 7.20 17.20 13.55
N ALA A 122 8.14 17.99 13.03
CA ALA A 122 8.44 19.30 13.58
C ALA A 122 7.24 20.26 13.47
N GLU A 123 6.49 20.17 12.37
CA GLU A 123 5.27 20.96 12.19
C GLU A 123 4.16 20.52 13.15
N LEU A 124 3.90 19.21 13.27
CA LEU A 124 2.91 18.66 14.20
C LEU A 124 3.24 19.01 15.66
N ALA A 125 4.53 19.00 16.04
CA ALA A 125 4.95 19.35 17.40
C ALA A 125 4.70 20.83 17.77
N LEU A 126 4.46 21.71 16.81
CA LEU A 126 4.06 23.10 17.08
C LEU A 126 2.61 23.22 17.58
N ASP A 127 1.78 22.22 17.31
CA ASP A 127 0.38 22.18 17.77
C ASP A 127 0.25 21.52 19.16
N GLU A 128 1.33 20.96 19.72
CA GLU A 128 1.37 20.43 21.09
C GLU A 128 1.47 21.56 22.14
N HIS A 129 0.80 21.40 23.26
CA HIS A 129 0.85 22.41 24.34
C HIS A 129 1.26 21.76 25.68
N PRO A 130 2.40 22.20 26.27
CA PRO A 130 3.34 23.23 25.78
C PRO A 130 4.23 22.73 24.65
N VAL A 131 4.60 23.64 23.71
CA VAL A 131 5.54 23.33 22.62
C VAL A 131 6.91 23.01 23.20
N SER A 132 7.47 21.83 22.85
CA SER A 132 8.79 21.39 23.34
C SER A 132 9.90 21.81 22.38
N LYS A 133 10.80 22.70 22.84
CA LYS A 133 12.00 23.10 22.08
C LYS A 133 12.94 21.91 21.82
N GLU A 134 13.11 21.03 22.79
CA GLU A 134 13.96 19.86 22.69
C GLU A 134 13.44 18.90 21.61
N THR A 135 12.13 18.68 21.57
CA THR A 135 11.48 17.85 20.55
C THR A 135 11.69 18.42 19.15
N LEU A 136 11.46 19.73 18.96
CA LEU A 136 11.67 20.40 17.68
C LEU A 136 13.12 20.28 17.22
N LEU A 137 14.10 20.57 18.10
CA LEU A 137 15.52 20.46 17.77
C LEU A 137 15.89 19.01 17.43
N THR A 138 15.37 18.02 18.16
CA THR A 138 15.61 16.61 17.89
C THR A 138 15.14 16.21 16.49
N TYR A 139 13.96 16.67 16.06
CA TYR A 139 13.44 16.38 14.72
C TYR A 139 14.29 17.02 13.61
N ILE A 140 14.73 18.26 13.80
CA ILE A 140 15.58 18.93 12.80
C ILE A 140 17.00 18.35 12.79
N ASP A 141 17.58 18.02 13.93
CA ASP A 141 18.90 17.39 14.01
C ASP A 141 18.86 15.98 13.35
N THR A 142 17.80 15.22 13.57
CA THR A 142 17.57 13.95 12.88
C THR A 142 17.50 14.14 11.35
N SER A 143 16.82 15.18 10.89
CA SER A 143 16.74 15.51 9.48
C SER A 143 18.10 15.87 8.88
N LEU A 144 18.90 16.68 9.56
CA LEU A 144 20.26 17.03 9.12
C LEU A 144 21.17 15.80 9.01
N VAL A 145 21.04 14.82 9.92
CA VAL A 145 21.72 13.52 9.80
C VAL A 145 21.25 12.75 8.57
N GLY A 146 19.94 12.75 8.27
CA GLY A 146 19.40 12.16 7.06
C GLY A 146 19.98 12.80 5.80
N ILE A 147 19.98 14.13 5.70
CA ILE A 147 20.52 14.89 4.56
C ILE A 147 21.99 14.53 4.28
N LYS A 148 22.81 14.39 5.34
CA LYS A 148 24.22 14.03 5.19
C LYS A 148 24.43 12.69 4.47
N THR A 149 23.52 11.74 4.62
CA THR A 149 23.60 10.45 3.91
C THR A 149 23.54 10.64 2.39
N PHE A 150 22.75 11.59 1.92
CA PHE A 150 22.59 11.88 0.48
C PHE A 150 23.79 12.59 -0.17
N GLU A 151 24.76 13.09 0.63
CA GLU A 151 26.00 13.66 0.14
C GLU A 151 27.06 12.59 -0.21
N ALA A 152 26.83 11.32 0.15
CA ALA A 152 27.79 10.24 -0.05
C ALA A 152 28.03 9.95 -1.55
N ASP A 153 29.29 9.66 -1.91
CA ASP A 153 29.67 9.34 -3.28
C ASP A 153 28.92 8.13 -3.85
N SER A 154 28.62 7.13 -3.02
CA SER A 154 27.83 5.96 -3.41
C SER A 154 26.42 6.32 -3.86
N ILE A 155 25.81 7.33 -3.27
CA ILE A 155 24.49 7.86 -3.63
C ILE A 155 24.59 8.72 -4.88
N THR A 156 25.53 9.68 -4.91
CA THR A 156 25.65 10.63 -6.03
C THR A 156 26.07 9.97 -7.32
N LYS A 157 26.78 8.84 -7.30
CA LYS A 157 27.10 8.02 -8.48
C LYS A 157 25.85 7.44 -9.16
N GLN A 158 24.77 7.19 -8.43
CA GLN A 158 23.53 6.68 -9.01
C GLN A 158 22.93 7.69 -10.00
N LEU A 159 23.15 9.00 -9.78
CA LEU A 159 22.69 10.07 -10.68
C LEU A 159 23.42 10.06 -12.05
N GLU A 160 24.51 9.35 -12.19
CA GLU A 160 25.24 9.21 -13.46
C GLU A 160 24.61 8.14 -14.37
N SER A 161 23.57 7.47 -13.90
CA SER A 161 22.86 6.39 -14.59
C SER A 161 21.41 6.75 -14.88
N TYR A 162 20.99 6.64 -16.14
CA TYR A 162 19.59 6.82 -16.54
C TYR A 162 18.65 5.77 -15.92
N HIS A 163 19.16 4.59 -15.55
CA HIS A 163 18.36 3.55 -14.90
C HIS A 163 17.72 4.07 -13.61
N HIS A 164 18.53 4.67 -12.75
CA HIS A 164 18.03 5.22 -11.49
C HIS A 164 17.05 6.38 -11.69
N PHE A 165 17.24 7.20 -12.73
CA PHE A 165 16.28 8.27 -13.04
C PHE A 165 14.88 7.74 -13.35
N PHE A 166 14.75 6.76 -14.27
CA PHE A 166 13.43 6.24 -14.63
C PHE A 166 12.73 5.53 -13.48
N LEU A 167 13.48 4.87 -12.59
CA LEU A 167 12.92 4.23 -11.41
C LEU A 167 12.53 5.24 -10.33
N ALA A 168 13.34 6.28 -10.11
CA ALA A 168 13.00 7.40 -9.25
C ALA A 168 11.74 8.13 -9.75
N ASN A 169 11.67 8.37 -11.06
CA ASN A 169 10.51 8.98 -11.71
C ASN A 169 9.25 8.11 -11.59
N ARG A 170 9.38 6.78 -11.73
CA ARG A 170 8.28 5.84 -11.47
C ARG A 170 7.71 6.02 -10.06
N LEU A 171 8.57 6.01 -9.05
CA LEU A 171 8.16 6.18 -7.66
C LEU A 171 7.54 7.56 -7.41
N TYR A 172 8.11 8.62 -8.00
CA TYR A 172 7.57 9.98 -7.93
C TYR A 172 6.12 10.05 -8.46
N LEU A 173 5.85 9.45 -9.64
CA LEU A 173 4.51 9.44 -10.22
C LEU A 173 3.50 8.64 -9.37
N LEU A 174 3.93 7.54 -8.77
CA LEU A 174 3.09 6.79 -7.83
C LEU A 174 2.75 7.61 -6.58
N ASN A 175 3.73 8.36 -6.04
CA ASN A 175 3.49 9.25 -4.90
C ASN A 175 2.64 10.48 -5.28
N LEU A 176 2.72 10.98 -6.52
CA LEU A 176 1.79 12.01 -7.01
C LEU A 176 0.33 11.54 -6.95
N ALA A 177 0.09 10.27 -7.30
CA ALA A 177 -1.25 9.71 -7.25
C ALA A 177 -1.74 9.42 -5.83
N ALA A 178 -0.86 8.98 -4.91
CA ALA A 178 -1.28 8.35 -3.66
C ALA A 178 -0.93 9.14 -2.38
N VAL A 179 0.01 10.09 -2.43
CA VAL A 179 0.58 10.70 -1.21
C VAL A 179 0.56 12.22 -1.24
N TYR A 180 1.16 12.85 -2.27
CA TYR A 180 1.48 14.28 -2.23
C TYR A 180 0.27 15.22 -2.21
N THR A 181 -0.91 14.75 -2.59
CA THR A 181 -2.14 15.56 -2.63
C THR A 181 -3.14 15.19 -1.53
N THR A 182 -2.80 14.26 -0.64
CA THR A 182 -3.74 13.75 0.38
C THR A 182 -3.60 14.39 1.76
N GLY A 183 -2.52 15.12 2.01
CA GLY A 183 -2.18 15.62 3.34
C GLY A 183 -1.41 14.63 4.22
N PHE A 184 -1.14 13.41 3.77
CA PHE A 184 -0.41 12.38 4.53
C PHE A 184 0.94 12.86 5.08
N GLU A 185 1.62 13.74 4.35
CA GLU A 185 2.93 14.29 4.73
C GLU A 185 2.93 15.81 4.92
N CYS A 186 1.79 16.46 4.79
CA CYS A 186 1.65 17.90 4.90
C CYS A 186 0.56 18.23 5.91
N PRO A 187 0.92 18.47 7.20
CA PRO A 187 -0.06 18.78 8.24
C PRO A 187 -0.85 20.05 7.99
N ASP A 188 -0.21 21.09 7.42
CA ASP A 188 -0.91 22.31 7.02
C ASP A 188 -1.65 22.12 5.70
N MET A 189 -2.95 21.94 5.79
CA MET A 189 -3.82 21.73 4.63
C MET A 189 -3.76 22.85 3.59
N ASN A 190 -3.41 24.08 4.00
CA ASN A 190 -3.28 25.23 3.09
C ASN A 190 -2.02 25.15 2.22
N GLU A 191 -1.03 24.36 2.63
CA GLU A 191 0.25 24.24 1.92
C GLU A 191 0.29 23.04 0.95
N ILE A 192 -0.68 22.12 0.98
CA ILE A 192 -0.68 20.91 0.13
C ILE A 192 -0.61 21.26 -1.36
N ILE A 193 -1.49 22.12 -1.85
CA ILE A 193 -1.51 22.52 -3.27
C ILE A 193 -0.38 23.48 -3.64
N PRO A 194 -0.01 24.49 -2.82
CA PRO A 194 1.22 25.24 -3.02
C PRO A 194 2.49 24.38 -3.13
N GLU A 195 2.70 23.39 -2.23
CA GLU A 195 3.82 22.45 -2.30
C GLU A 195 3.79 21.63 -3.60
N LEU A 196 2.61 21.14 -4.00
CA LEU A 196 2.44 20.39 -5.26
C LEU A 196 2.88 21.22 -6.46
N ARG A 197 2.44 22.49 -6.56
CA ARG A 197 2.81 23.41 -7.66
C ARG A 197 4.31 23.66 -7.72
N ASN A 198 4.91 23.92 -6.57
CA ASN A 198 6.35 24.11 -6.45
C ASN A 198 7.12 22.87 -6.88
N MET A 199 6.71 21.70 -6.39
CA MET A 199 7.32 20.41 -6.72
C MET A 199 7.23 20.10 -8.21
N LEU A 200 6.06 20.25 -8.83
CA LEU A 200 5.87 20.00 -10.26
C LEU A 200 6.79 20.90 -11.10
N SER A 201 6.89 22.18 -10.75
CA SER A 201 7.75 23.15 -11.46
C SER A 201 9.24 22.82 -11.29
N ALA A 202 9.66 22.39 -10.09
CA ALA A 202 11.05 21.99 -9.83
C ALA A 202 11.42 20.72 -10.60
N VAL A 203 10.53 19.72 -10.65
CA VAL A 203 10.75 18.47 -11.37
C VAL A 203 10.80 18.70 -12.90
N GLN A 204 10.08 19.69 -13.44
CA GLN A 204 10.22 20.09 -14.84
C GLN A 204 11.67 20.50 -15.19
N ASN A 205 12.34 21.24 -14.30
CA ASN A 205 13.75 21.59 -14.46
C ASN A 205 14.65 20.34 -14.41
N ILE A 206 14.36 19.39 -13.50
CA ILE A 206 15.07 18.12 -13.42
C ILE A 206 14.96 17.36 -14.76
N TYR A 207 13.77 17.29 -15.37
CA TYR A 207 13.56 16.65 -16.67
C TYR A 207 14.34 17.31 -17.79
N SER A 208 14.39 18.64 -17.81
CA SER A 208 15.18 19.40 -18.76
C SER A 208 16.67 19.10 -18.66
N ASP A 209 17.21 19.12 -17.43
CA ASP A 209 18.63 18.83 -17.19
C ASP A 209 18.97 17.36 -17.45
N PHE A 210 18.06 16.43 -17.13
CA PHE A 210 18.20 15.01 -17.48
C PHE A 210 18.27 14.82 -18.99
N ASN A 211 17.32 15.36 -19.76
CA ASN A 211 17.31 15.24 -21.23
C ASN A 211 18.56 15.82 -21.89
N ALA A 212 19.11 16.92 -21.33
CA ALA A 212 20.35 17.48 -21.80
C ALA A 212 21.56 16.56 -21.54
N GLY A 213 21.57 15.87 -20.37
CA GLY A 213 22.67 14.97 -19.99
C GLY A 213 22.60 13.57 -20.59
N PHE A 214 21.42 13.09 -20.97
CA PHE A 214 21.16 11.72 -21.40
C PHE A 214 20.43 11.67 -22.76
N SER A 215 21.03 12.27 -23.80
CA SER A 215 20.41 12.48 -25.12
C SER A 215 19.93 11.21 -25.83
N SER A 216 20.56 10.05 -25.58
CA SER A 216 20.17 8.75 -26.15
C SER A 216 19.04 8.03 -25.40
N THR A 217 18.77 8.43 -24.15
CA THR A 217 17.77 7.81 -23.26
C THR A 217 16.89 8.88 -22.59
N ARG A 218 16.46 9.85 -23.39
CA ARG A 218 15.70 11.01 -22.94
C ARG A 218 14.20 10.72 -22.80
N LEU A 219 13.51 11.55 -22.03
CA LEU A 219 12.05 11.66 -22.06
C LEU A 219 11.60 12.22 -23.41
N SER A 220 10.49 11.70 -23.96
CA SER A 220 9.93 12.17 -25.22
C SER A 220 9.28 13.56 -25.09
N ASP A 221 9.10 14.22 -26.24
CA ASP A 221 8.39 15.50 -26.28
C ASP A 221 6.92 15.33 -25.82
N GLU A 222 6.28 14.21 -26.17
CA GLU A 222 4.93 13.85 -25.66
C GLU A 222 4.88 13.82 -24.13
N TYR A 223 5.89 13.22 -23.49
CA TYR A 223 5.97 13.18 -22.03
C TYR A 223 6.09 14.58 -21.43
N LEU A 224 6.98 15.41 -21.98
CA LEU A 224 7.21 16.77 -21.50
C LEU A 224 6.00 17.68 -21.71
N GLU A 225 5.32 17.58 -22.84
CA GLU A 225 4.09 18.32 -23.10
C GLU A 225 2.96 17.92 -22.15
N LEU A 226 2.82 16.61 -21.88
CA LEU A 226 1.83 16.12 -20.93
C LEU A 226 2.13 16.60 -19.51
N TYR A 227 3.41 16.61 -19.13
CA TYR A 227 3.84 17.10 -17.82
C TYR A 227 3.58 18.62 -17.68
N ASP A 228 3.84 19.40 -18.74
CA ASP A 228 3.51 20.84 -18.77
C ASP A 228 2.00 21.08 -18.61
N LYS A 229 1.16 20.24 -19.23
CA LYS A 229 -0.30 20.28 -19.04
C LYS A 229 -0.69 19.97 -17.59
N ALA A 230 -0.02 19.01 -16.93
CA ALA A 230 -0.24 18.70 -15.52
C ALA A 230 0.11 19.90 -14.62
N ILE A 231 1.23 20.59 -14.89
CA ILE A 231 1.59 21.85 -14.19
C ILE A 231 0.51 22.90 -14.37
N LYS A 232 0.10 23.18 -15.61
CA LYS A 232 -0.95 24.16 -15.92
C LYS A 232 -2.25 23.82 -15.22
N PHE A 233 -2.65 22.55 -15.23
CA PHE A 233 -3.83 22.09 -14.51
C PHE A 233 -3.72 22.40 -13.01
N ALA A 234 -2.62 22.00 -12.35
CA ALA A 234 -2.42 22.24 -10.92
C ALA A 234 -2.47 23.74 -10.58
N HIS A 235 -1.96 24.62 -11.46
CA HIS A 235 -2.03 26.08 -11.29
C HIS A 235 -3.43 26.66 -11.46
N THR A 236 -4.32 26.03 -12.25
CA THR A 236 -5.72 26.47 -12.41
C THR A 236 -6.64 26.00 -11.28
N GLN A 237 -6.22 24.99 -10.50
CA GLN A 237 -7.01 24.51 -9.37
C GLN A 237 -7.03 25.53 -8.21
N PRO A 238 -8.02 25.49 -7.31
CA PRO A 238 -7.98 26.26 -6.05
C PRO A 238 -6.75 25.90 -5.20
N ALA A 239 -6.33 26.82 -4.33
CA ALA A 239 -5.31 26.54 -3.32
C ALA A 239 -5.86 25.64 -2.20
N ASP A 240 -7.16 25.69 -1.95
CA ASP A 240 -7.87 24.80 -1.02
C ASP A 240 -7.85 23.37 -1.57
N PHE A 241 -7.13 22.48 -0.89
CA PHE A 241 -6.97 21.09 -1.30
C PHE A 241 -8.28 20.31 -1.28
N THR A 242 -9.27 20.74 -0.49
CA THR A 242 -10.59 20.10 -0.43
C THR A 242 -11.39 20.26 -1.73
N LEU A 243 -11.00 21.24 -2.56
CA LEU A 243 -11.60 21.54 -3.87
C LEU A 243 -10.74 21.06 -5.04
N PHE A 244 -9.60 20.43 -4.78
CA PHE A 244 -8.71 19.94 -5.83
C PHE A 244 -9.35 18.75 -6.58
N ASP A 245 -9.36 18.78 -7.91
CA ASP A 245 -9.88 17.68 -8.73
C ASP A 245 -8.84 16.55 -8.90
N HIS A 246 -8.74 15.71 -7.86
CA HIS A 246 -7.86 14.55 -7.83
C HIS A 246 -8.16 13.55 -8.95
N PHE A 247 -9.45 13.38 -9.27
CA PHE A 247 -9.86 12.43 -10.31
C PHE A 247 -9.27 12.79 -11.65
N THR A 248 -9.47 14.04 -12.09
CA THR A 248 -8.92 14.53 -13.36
C THR A 248 -7.40 14.57 -13.33
N PHE A 249 -6.79 15.01 -12.23
CA PHE A 249 -5.34 15.06 -12.10
C PHE A 249 -4.70 13.69 -12.28
N ILE A 250 -5.23 12.67 -11.61
CA ILE A 250 -4.66 11.32 -11.66
C ILE A 250 -4.97 10.65 -13.00
N ARG A 251 -6.23 10.71 -13.47
CA ARG A 251 -6.67 10.04 -14.69
C ARG A 251 -6.01 10.62 -15.95
N ASP A 252 -6.01 11.95 -16.08
CA ASP A 252 -5.65 12.61 -17.34
C ASP A 252 -4.15 12.97 -17.43
N PHE A 253 -3.46 13.04 -16.28
CA PHE A 253 -2.05 13.41 -16.26
C PHE A 253 -1.16 12.35 -15.61
N VAL A 254 -1.38 12.01 -14.34
CA VAL A 254 -0.43 11.17 -13.60
C VAL A 254 -0.39 9.74 -14.14
N ASN A 255 -1.53 9.12 -14.39
CA ASN A 255 -1.61 7.74 -14.91
C ASN A 255 -1.05 7.63 -16.35
N PRO A 256 -1.35 8.55 -17.29
CA PRO A 256 -0.68 8.56 -18.59
C PRO A 256 0.84 8.83 -18.53
N LEU A 257 1.31 9.72 -17.66
CA LEU A 257 2.75 9.93 -17.42
C LEU A 257 3.42 8.66 -16.89
N PHE A 258 2.77 7.97 -15.95
CA PHE A 258 3.22 6.67 -15.46
C PHE A 258 3.34 5.65 -16.60
N ARG A 259 2.33 5.55 -17.46
CA ARG A 259 2.35 4.65 -18.63
C ARG A 259 3.53 4.94 -19.55
N LEU A 260 3.79 6.20 -19.87
CA LEU A 260 4.92 6.60 -20.70
C LEU A 260 6.26 6.28 -20.02
N ASN A 261 6.39 6.54 -18.72
CA ASN A 261 7.60 6.18 -17.99
C ASN A 261 7.86 4.67 -17.99
N GLN A 262 6.83 3.84 -17.84
CA GLN A 262 6.94 2.38 -17.94
C GLN A 262 7.32 1.90 -19.36
N GLN A 263 6.93 2.65 -20.41
CA GLN A 263 7.39 2.40 -21.77
C GLN A 263 8.89 2.67 -21.89
N PHE A 264 9.40 3.79 -21.33
CA PHE A 264 10.83 4.08 -21.30
C PHE A 264 11.63 3.04 -20.53
N ILE A 265 11.12 2.57 -19.37
CA ILE A 265 11.74 1.48 -18.60
C ILE A 265 11.95 0.24 -19.49
N THR A 266 10.94 -0.12 -20.29
CA THR A 266 11.02 -1.27 -21.20
C THR A 266 11.91 -0.97 -22.40
N GLN A 267 11.75 0.20 -23.02
CA GLN A 267 12.46 0.61 -24.24
C GLN A 267 13.97 0.75 -24.03
N TYR A 268 14.37 1.30 -22.88
CA TYR A 268 15.77 1.54 -22.55
C TYR A 268 16.40 0.41 -21.73
N ASP A 269 15.70 -0.72 -21.58
CA ASP A 269 16.13 -1.88 -20.80
C ASP A 269 16.64 -1.48 -19.41
N VAL A 270 15.81 -0.71 -18.69
CA VAL A 270 16.17 -0.19 -17.37
C VAL A 270 16.25 -1.34 -16.38
N ARG A 271 17.45 -1.52 -15.80
CA ARG A 271 17.74 -2.60 -14.84
C ARG A 271 18.60 -2.07 -13.70
N THR A 272 18.15 -2.27 -12.48
CA THR A 272 18.98 -2.08 -11.28
C THR A 272 18.63 -3.18 -10.27
N ILE A 273 19.50 -3.34 -9.26
CA ILE A 273 19.22 -4.17 -8.10
C ILE A 273 18.84 -3.20 -6.98
N SER A 274 17.54 -2.97 -6.80
CA SER A 274 16.98 -2.16 -5.72
C SER A 274 15.86 -2.95 -5.04
N GLN A 275 15.76 -2.87 -3.71
CA GLN A 275 14.65 -3.48 -2.97
C GLN A 275 13.29 -2.93 -3.42
N LEU A 276 13.24 -1.65 -3.82
CA LEU A 276 12.01 -1.02 -4.32
C LEU A 276 11.59 -1.57 -5.69
N ASP A 277 12.56 -1.90 -6.54
CA ASP A 277 12.30 -2.42 -7.89
C ASP A 277 11.73 -3.83 -7.86
N ILE A 278 12.10 -4.64 -6.86
CA ILE A 278 11.59 -6.02 -6.70
C ILE A 278 10.06 -6.04 -6.48
N ALA A 279 9.51 -5.00 -5.86
CA ALA A 279 8.08 -4.91 -5.58
C ALA A 279 7.25 -4.45 -6.78
N LEU A 280 7.84 -3.75 -7.76
CA LEU A 280 7.14 -3.09 -8.86
C LEU A 280 7.33 -3.80 -10.20
N GLU A 281 6.22 -4.01 -10.94
CA GLU A 281 6.22 -4.66 -12.24
C GLU A 281 6.53 -3.69 -13.39
N ASN A 282 7.58 -3.97 -14.16
CA ASN A 282 7.99 -3.14 -15.29
C ASN A 282 6.98 -3.14 -16.45
N ASN A 283 6.17 -4.19 -16.56
CA ASN A 283 5.16 -4.34 -17.61
C ASN A 283 3.80 -3.73 -17.28
N ALA A 284 3.56 -3.27 -16.07
CA ALA A 284 2.34 -2.54 -15.73
C ALA A 284 2.26 -1.25 -16.55
N ARG A 285 1.14 -0.96 -17.17
CA ARG A 285 0.90 0.21 -18.03
C ARG A 285 -0.10 1.21 -17.43
N SER A 286 -0.50 0.97 -16.21
CA SER A 286 -1.38 1.84 -15.43
C SER A 286 -1.09 1.67 -13.95
N ILE A 287 -1.29 2.73 -13.18
CA ILE A 287 -1.33 2.68 -11.71
C ILE A 287 -2.46 1.74 -11.25
N PHE A 288 -3.54 1.63 -12.04
CA PHE A 288 -4.70 0.77 -11.80
C PHE A 288 -4.61 -0.58 -12.55
N ASP A 289 -3.41 -1.10 -12.75
CA ASP A 289 -3.17 -2.48 -13.24
C ASP A 289 -3.01 -3.41 -12.02
N LYS A 290 -3.71 -4.54 -12.01
CA LYS A 290 -3.59 -5.53 -10.94
C LYS A 290 -2.17 -6.05 -10.74
N ARG A 291 -1.31 -5.91 -11.74
CA ARG A 291 0.10 -6.33 -11.72
C ARG A 291 1.06 -5.20 -11.37
N LEU A 292 0.57 -4.05 -10.89
CA LEU A 292 1.42 -2.90 -10.57
C LEU A 292 2.56 -3.28 -9.62
N PHE A 293 2.29 -4.11 -8.62
CA PHE A 293 3.26 -4.58 -7.65
C PHE A 293 3.06 -6.06 -7.32
N ASN A 294 4.12 -6.68 -6.80
CA ASN A 294 4.10 -8.10 -6.45
C ASN A 294 3.10 -8.38 -5.33
N SER A 295 2.21 -9.31 -5.60
CA SER A 295 1.30 -9.86 -4.62
C SER A 295 1.95 -10.96 -3.76
N GLN A 296 1.22 -11.50 -2.78
CA GLN A 296 1.59 -12.72 -2.07
C GLN A 296 1.81 -13.88 -3.05
N ASN A 297 2.79 -14.74 -2.76
CA ASN A 297 2.95 -16.00 -3.50
C ASN A 297 1.82 -16.97 -3.17
N ALA A 298 0.70 -16.85 -3.88
CA ALA A 298 -0.46 -17.71 -3.67
C ALA A 298 -0.21 -19.19 -4.03
N ARG A 299 0.78 -19.46 -4.91
CA ARG A 299 1.17 -20.81 -5.31
C ARG A 299 1.97 -21.57 -4.24
N GLY A 300 2.55 -20.84 -3.28
CA GLY A 300 3.35 -21.43 -2.21
C GLY A 300 4.43 -22.37 -2.74
N ILE A 301 4.43 -23.63 -2.30
CA ILE A 301 5.40 -24.65 -2.73
C ILE A 301 5.35 -24.95 -4.24
N PHE A 302 4.25 -24.59 -4.92
CA PHE A 302 4.10 -24.79 -6.38
C PHE A 302 4.58 -23.58 -7.20
N SER A 303 5.34 -22.67 -6.63
CA SER A 303 5.81 -21.42 -7.29
C SER A 303 6.61 -21.67 -8.58
N LEU A 304 7.32 -22.80 -8.67
CA LEU A 304 8.13 -23.19 -9.82
C LEU A 304 7.35 -23.98 -10.90
N VAL A 305 6.05 -24.25 -10.70
CA VAL A 305 5.23 -24.91 -11.72
C VAL A 305 4.85 -23.89 -12.79
N ASP A 306 5.23 -24.13 -14.03
CA ASP A 306 4.97 -23.30 -15.21
C ASP A 306 4.00 -23.94 -16.22
N ASP A 307 3.70 -25.24 -16.07
CA ASP A 307 2.72 -25.96 -16.90
C ASP A 307 1.29 -25.57 -16.55
N GLU A 308 0.62 -24.84 -17.44
CA GLU A 308 -0.74 -24.32 -17.28
C GLU A 308 -1.76 -25.42 -16.96
N LYS A 309 -1.62 -26.63 -17.55
CA LYS A 309 -2.50 -27.75 -17.26
C LYS A 309 -2.35 -28.20 -15.81
N THR A 310 -1.13 -28.33 -15.33
CA THR A 310 -0.86 -28.73 -13.94
C THR A 310 -1.32 -27.64 -12.97
N LEU A 311 -1.13 -26.34 -13.29
CA LEU A 311 -1.67 -25.23 -12.50
C LEU A 311 -3.19 -25.29 -12.41
N GLY A 312 -3.89 -25.55 -13.53
CA GLY A 312 -5.34 -25.74 -13.54
C GLY A 312 -5.81 -26.93 -12.68
N GLU A 313 -5.06 -28.03 -12.69
CA GLU A 313 -5.35 -29.20 -11.83
C GLU A 313 -5.13 -28.86 -10.35
N ILE A 314 -4.05 -28.17 -9.99
CA ILE A 314 -3.78 -27.73 -8.61
C ILE A 314 -4.92 -26.82 -8.11
N LYS A 315 -5.35 -25.86 -8.93
CA LYS A 315 -6.48 -24.97 -8.60
C LYS A 315 -7.78 -25.75 -8.40
N SER A 316 -8.07 -26.71 -9.27
CA SER A 316 -9.26 -27.56 -9.17
C SER A 316 -9.28 -28.40 -7.88
N ILE A 317 -8.13 -28.93 -7.47
CA ILE A 317 -7.97 -29.62 -6.19
C ILE A 317 -8.10 -28.64 -5.02
N GLY A 318 -7.57 -27.42 -5.16
CA GLY A 318 -7.74 -26.35 -4.18
C GLY A 318 -9.21 -25.99 -3.96
N LYS A 319 -9.99 -25.88 -5.04
CA LYS A 319 -11.45 -25.68 -4.97
C LYS A 319 -12.14 -26.80 -4.19
N LEU A 320 -11.86 -28.06 -4.52
CA LEU A 320 -12.43 -29.21 -3.79
C LEU A 320 -12.12 -29.12 -2.30
N LEU A 321 -10.86 -28.87 -1.93
CA LEU A 321 -10.42 -28.76 -0.54
C LEU A 321 -11.06 -27.58 0.20
N PHE A 322 -11.25 -26.45 -0.48
CA PHE A 322 -11.90 -25.26 0.10
C PHE A 322 -13.32 -25.55 0.57
N TYR A 323 -14.05 -26.42 -0.17
CA TYR A 323 -15.40 -26.84 0.17
C TYR A 323 -15.46 -28.16 0.95
N ASP A 324 -14.33 -28.84 1.20
CA ASP A 324 -14.33 -30.17 1.82
C ASP A 324 -14.10 -30.08 3.35
N PRO A 325 -15.08 -30.45 4.17
CA PRO A 325 -14.94 -30.51 5.63
C PRO A 325 -13.90 -31.54 6.14
N ILE A 326 -13.30 -32.35 5.27
CA ILE A 326 -12.25 -33.31 5.62
C ILE A 326 -11.07 -32.68 6.35
N LEU A 327 -10.88 -31.36 6.15
CA LEU A 327 -9.81 -30.59 6.77
C LEU A 327 -10.03 -30.30 8.26
N SER A 328 -11.27 -30.36 8.76
CA SER A 328 -11.59 -30.13 10.17
C SER A 328 -11.58 -31.41 11.01
N GLY A 329 -11.34 -31.26 12.32
CA GLY A 329 -11.31 -32.38 13.26
C GLY A 329 -12.63 -33.17 13.32
N ASN A 330 -13.77 -32.50 13.21
CA ASN A 330 -15.10 -33.10 13.21
C ASN A 330 -15.66 -33.47 11.84
N ASN A 331 -14.96 -33.15 10.74
CA ASN A 331 -15.38 -33.34 9.34
C ASN A 331 -16.70 -32.66 8.97
N ARG A 332 -17.03 -31.52 9.63
CA ARG A 332 -18.28 -30.77 9.44
C ARG A 332 -18.06 -29.32 9.03
N ARG A 333 -16.84 -28.78 9.19
CA ARG A 333 -16.47 -27.42 8.84
C ARG A 333 -15.47 -27.40 7.68
N SER A 334 -15.69 -26.53 6.69
CA SER A 334 -14.78 -26.26 5.58
C SER A 334 -14.38 -24.78 5.57
N CYS A 335 -13.48 -24.36 4.67
CA CYS A 335 -13.18 -22.94 4.48
C CYS A 335 -14.45 -22.18 4.04
N ALA A 336 -15.27 -22.78 3.16
CA ALA A 336 -16.52 -22.22 2.67
C ALA A 336 -17.60 -22.03 3.75
N SER A 337 -17.45 -22.65 4.94
CA SER A 337 -18.39 -22.46 6.05
C SER A 337 -18.37 -21.03 6.61
N CYS A 338 -17.18 -20.39 6.60
CA CYS A 338 -16.99 -19.03 7.07
C CYS A 338 -16.74 -18.05 5.91
N HIS A 339 -15.92 -18.46 4.93
CA HIS A 339 -15.63 -17.69 3.73
C HIS A 339 -16.57 -18.10 2.59
N LYS A 340 -17.79 -17.59 2.62
CA LYS A 340 -18.85 -17.97 1.67
C LYS A 340 -18.58 -17.33 0.30
N PRO A 341 -18.28 -18.10 -0.76
CA PRO A 341 -17.88 -17.51 -2.04
C PRO A 341 -18.91 -16.57 -2.63
N MET A 342 -20.20 -16.92 -2.56
CA MET A 342 -21.28 -16.07 -3.08
C MET A 342 -21.52 -14.79 -2.27
N GLU A 343 -20.86 -14.66 -1.10
CA GLU A 343 -20.86 -13.48 -0.24
C GLU A 343 -19.48 -12.78 -0.25
N PHE A 344 -18.79 -12.78 -1.37
CA PHE A 344 -17.45 -12.21 -1.52
C PHE A 344 -16.41 -12.84 -0.57
N PHE A 345 -16.53 -14.15 -0.31
CA PHE A 345 -15.66 -14.89 0.60
C PHE A 345 -15.61 -14.33 2.03
N THR A 346 -16.70 -13.74 2.49
CA THR A 346 -16.93 -13.35 3.89
C THR A 346 -18.21 -14.00 4.41
N ASP A 347 -18.66 -13.65 5.61
CA ASP A 347 -19.98 -13.96 6.16
C ASP A 347 -20.75 -12.65 6.38
N THR A 348 -21.73 -12.39 5.53
CA THR A 348 -22.54 -11.15 5.58
C THR A 348 -23.68 -11.21 6.59
N THR A 349 -23.88 -12.34 7.26
CA THR A 349 -24.99 -12.61 8.17
C THR A 349 -24.60 -12.57 9.65
N LEU A 350 -23.35 -12.92 9.97
CA LEU A 350 -22.83 -12.96 11.34
C LEU A 350 -21.80 -11.85 11.56
N ALA A 351 -21.87 -11.19 12.71
CA ALA A 351 -20.82 -10.25 13.12
C ALA A 351 -19.46 -10.96 13.22
N THR A 352 -19.46 -12.15 13.83
CA THR A 352 -18.30 -13.05 13.89
C THR A 352 -18.77 -14.49 13.78
N SER A 353 -18.00 -15.34 13.13
CA SER A 353 -18.33 -16.75 12.93
C SER A 353 -18.30 -17.52 14.27
N PHE A 354 -19.03 -18.64 14.32
CA PHE A 354 -18.99 -19.53 15.48
C PHE A 354 -17.63 -20.21 15.64
N GLN A 355 -17.23 -20.46 16.88
CA GLN A 355 -16.10 -21.33 17.18
C GLN A 355 -16.38 -22.80 16.79
N PHE A 356 -15.35 -23.63 16.87
CA PHE A 356 -15.45 -25.07 16.51
C PHE A 356 -16.52 -25.83 17.30
N ASP A 357 -16.77 -25.43 18.54
CA ASP A 357 -17.79 -26.01 19.42
C ASP A 357 -19.23 -25.58 19.08
N GLN A 358 -19.41 -24.59 18.19
CA GLN A 358 -20.70 -24.00 17.80
C GLN A 358 -21.48 -23.35 18.95
N GLN A 359 -20.84 -23.06 20.09
CA GLN A 359 -21.47 -22.43 21.26
C GLN A 359 -21.01 -20.98 21.42
N GLN A 360 -19.76 -20.71 21.11
CA GLN A 360 -19.16 -19.40 21.23
C GLN A 360 -18.82 -18.82 19.84
N HIS A 361 -18.69 -17.52 19.79
CA HIS A 361 -18.24 -16.81 18.60
C HIS A 361 -16.73 -16.58 18.62
N LEU A 362 -16.10 -16.46 17.44
CA LEU A 362 -14.76 -15.94 17.28
C LEU A 362 -14.74 -14.45 17.67
N SER A 363 -13.58 -13.94 18.05
CA SER A 363 -13.43 -12.54 18.46
C SER A 363 -13.45 -11.55 17.29
N ARG A 364 -13.17 -12.04 16.09
CA ARG A 364 -13.03 -11.20 14.89
C ARG A 364 -13.96 -11.63 13.77
N ASN A 365 -14.39 -10.63 13.00
CA ASN A 365 -15.16 -10.81 11.78
C ASN A 365 -14.39 -11.67 10.75
N THR A 366 -15.11 -12.39 9.89
CA THR A 366 -14.54 -13.15 8.78
C THR A 366 -14.16 -12.19 7.64
N PRO A 367 -12.86 -11.93 7.40
CA PRO A 367 -12.45 -11.04 6.32
C PRO A 367 -12.70 -11.68 4.96
N SER A 368 -13.02 -10.86 3.96
CA SER A 368 -13.07 -11.32 2.57
C SER A 368 -11.70 -11.85 2.12
N LEU A 369 -11.70 -12.92 1.33
CA LEU A 369 -10.49 -13.42 0.66
C LEU A 369 -10.24 -12.76 -0.70
N VAL A 370 -11.21 -12.02 -1.23
CA VAL A 370 -11.03 -11.21 -2.46
C VAL A 370 -9.95 -10.17 -2.20
N ASN A 371 -9.00 -10.07 -3.13
CA ASN A 371 -7.85 -9.17 -3.03
C ASN A 371 -6.92 -9.42 -1.82
N SER A 372 -7.10 -10.52 -1.07
CA SER A 372 -6.22 -10.85 0.08
C SER A 372 -4.75 -11.00 -0.29
N VAL A 373 -4.46 -11.38 -1.54
CA VAL A 373 -3.10 -11.52 -2.10
C VAL A 373 -2.31 -10.21 -2.09
N PHE A 374 -2.98 -9.06 -2.07
CA PHE A 374 -2.33 -7.74 -2.07
C PHE A 374 -2.02 -7.21 -0.66
N ASN A 375 -2.21 -8.00 0.38
CA ASN A 375 -1.78 -7.67 1.73
C ASN A 375 -0.39 -8.27 1.99
N HIS A 376 0.58 -7.45 2.40
CA HIS A 376 1.92 -7.95 2.73
C HIS A 376 1.93 -8.75 4.04
N LEU A 377 1.12 -8.33 5.01
CA LEU A 377 0.86 -9.07 6.22
C LEU A 377 -0.59 -9.55 6.23
N VAL A 378 -0.81 -10.78 6.67
CA VAL A 378 -2.12 -11.46 6.64
C VAL A 378 -2.69 -11.55 8.05
N MET A 379 -4.00 -11.66 8.19
CA MET A 379 -4.83 -11.40 9.36
C MET A 379 -4.99 -9.90 9.64
N LEU A 380 -5.96 -9.54 10.47
CA LEU A 380 -6.23 -8.14 10.83
C LEU A 380 -5.15 -7.56 11.75
N ASP A 381 -4.47 -8.40 12.52
CA ASP A 381 -3.32 -8.04 13.36
C ASP A 381 -1.96 -8.21 12.65
N GLY A 382 -1.97 -8.65 11.38
CA GLY A 382 -0.76 -8.89 10.61
C GLY A 382 0.13 -10.02 11.15
N LYS A 383 -0.46 -11.02 11.80
CA LYS A 383 0.26 -12.15 12.43
C LYS A 383 1.08 -12.97 11.44
N HIS A 384 0.60 -13.15 10.22
CA HIS A 384 1.23 -14.01 9.22
C HIS A 384 1.84 -13.22 8.07
N ILE A 385 2.99 -13.70 7.58
CA ILE A 385 3.73 -13.12 6.45
C ILE A 385 3.35 -13.74 5.10
N ALA A 386 2.59 -14.84 5.12
CA ALA A 386 2.16 -15.54 3.92
C ALA A 386 0.78 -16.18 4.12
N LEU A 387 0.01 -16.25 3.03
CA LEU A 387 -1.33 -16.88 3.00
C LEU A 387 -1.30 -18.33 3.46
N GLN A 388 -0.26 -19.10 3.06
CA GLN A 388 -0.12 -20.50 3.46
C GLN A 388 0.11 -20.66 4.97
N GLY A 389 0.82 -19.73 5.59
CA GLY A 389 1.02 -19.69 7.05
C GLY A 389 -0.29 -19.46 7.78
N GLN A 390 -1.10 -18.53 7.29
CA GLN A 390 -2.44 -18.24 7.82
C GLN A 390 -3.37 -19.46 7.68
N ALA A 391 -3.46 -20.08 6.50
CA ALA A 391 -4.30 -21.25 6.27
C ALA A 391 -3.89 -22.43 7.17
N ARG A 392 -2.59 -22.63 7.40
CA ARG A 392 -2.06 -23.64 8.32
C ARG A 392 -2.46 -23.37 9.77
N ASP A 393 -2.42 -22.11 10.19
CA ASP A 393 -2.81 -21.72 11.55
C ASP A 393 -4.30 -21.98 11.80
N VAL A 394 -5.18 -21.59 10.88
CA VAL A 394 -6.63 -21.86 10.93
C VAL A 394 -6.91 -23.37 11.03
N ILE A 395 -6.22 -24.22 10.24
CA ILE A 395 -6.40 -25.67 10.29
C ILE A 395 -6.08 -26.23 11.68
N ARG A 396 -5.02 -25.72 12.33
CA ARG A 396 -4.56 -26.18 13.64
C ARG A 396 -5.30 -25.54 14.82
N ASN A 397 -5.93 -24.39 14.61
CA ASN A 397 -6.57 -23.63 15.68
C ASN A 397 -7.76 -24.43 16.28
N PRO A 398 -7.74 -24.73 17.60
CA PRO A 398 -8.80 -25.48 18.26
C PRO A 398 -10.15 -24.76 18.25
N LYS A 399 -10.16 -23.43 18.09
CA LYS A 399 -11.39 -22.65 17.98
C LYS A 399 -11.96 -22.60 16.55
N GLU A 400 -11.18 -23.03 15.54
CA GLU A 400 -11.57 -22.95 14.12
C GLU A 400 -11.71 -24.34 13.52
N MET A 401 -10.65 -24.94 12.97
CA MET A 401 -10.73 -26.24 12.30
C MET A 401 -10.34 -27.41 13.21
N ASN A 402 -9.57 -27.18 14.27
CA ASN A 402 -9.18 -28.15 15.30
C ASN A 402 -8.66 -29.47 14.73
N SER A 403 -7.71 -29.42 13.78
CA SER A 403 -7.16 -30.60 13.13
C SER A 403 -5.65 -30.65 13.24
N THR A 404 -5.12 -31.84 13.49
CA THR A 404 -3.67 -32.07 13.45
C THR A 404 -3.21 -32.40 12.01
N GLU A 405 -1.97 -32.04 11.68
CA GLU A 405 -1.40 -32.32 10.36
C GLU A 405 -1.43 -33.83 10.02
N LYS A 406 -1.08 -34.67 10.99
CA LYS A 406 -1.07 -36.12 10.81
C LYS A 406 -2.46 -36.65 10.48
N GLU A 407 -3.46 -36.24 11.26
CA GLU A 407 -4.86 -36.65 11.03
C GLU A 407 -5.38 -36.17 9.69
N LEU A 408 -5.14 -34.88 9.37
CA LEU A 408 -5.56 -34.28 8.13
C LEU A 408 -4.97 -35.00 6.92
N LEU A 409 -3.66 -35.24 6.92
CA LEU A 409 -3.00 -35.96 5.83
C LEU A 409 -3.54 -37.37 5.68
N GLN A 410 -3.78 -38.13 6.76
CA GLN A 410 -4.39 -39.44 6.72
C GLN A 410 -5.77 -39.41 6.05
N LYS A 411 -6.62 -38.46 6.45
CA LYS A 411 -7.97 -38.28 5.89
C LYS A 411 -7.92 -37.89 4.41
N VAL A 412 -7.15 -36.89 4.04
CA VAL A 412 -7.02 -36.45 2.64
C VAL A 412 -6.46 -37.56 1.75
N MET A 413 -5.42 -38.28 2.20
CA MET A 413 -4.81 -39.37 1.43
C MET A 413 -5.65 -40.65 1.39
N SER A 414 -6.69 -40.74 2.18
CA SER A 414 -7.69 -41.82 2.08
C SER A 414 -8.63 -41.67 0.88
N CYS A 415 -8.70 -40.44 0.31
CA CYS A 415 -9.46 -40.14 -0.90
C CYS A 415 -8.62 -40.41 -2.15
N LYS A 416 -9.04 -41.35 -3.02
CA LYS A 416 -8.28 -41.74 -4.23
C LYS A 416 -7.94 -40.53 -5.12
N GLN A 417 -8.90 -39.63 -5.32
CA GLN A 417 -8.71 -38.44 -6.16
C GLN A 417 -7.62 -37.52 -5.61
N TYR A 418 -7.67 -37.16 -4.32
CA TYR A 418 -6.63 -36.32 -3.68
C TYR A 418 -5.27 -37.01 -3.69
N LYS A 419 -5.24 -38.30 -3.32
CA LYS A 419 -4.01 -39.11 -3.30
C LYS A 419 -3.32 -39.15 -4.66
N THR A 420 -4.07 -39.32 -5.75
CA THR A 420 -3.52 -39.38 -7.11
C THR A 420 -2.99 -37.99 -7.52
N ALA A 421 -3.77 -36.92 -7.28
CA ALA A 421 -3.39 -35.55 -7.62
C ALA A 421 -2.12 -35.13 -6.86
N PHE A 422 -2.10 -35.24 -5.54
CA PHE A 422 -0.94 -34.79 -4.75
C PHE A 422 0.32 -35.64 -5.00
N LYS A 423 0.22 -36.92 -5.29
CA LYS A 423 1.37 -37.72 -5.75
C LYS A 423 1.92 -37.24 -7.09
N LYS A 424 1.06 -36.74 -7.99
CA LYS A 424 1.49 -36.11 -9.24
C LYS A 424 2.17 -34.78 -8.94
N PHE A 425 1.56 -33.91 -8.12
CA PHE A 425 2.06 -32.57 -7.81
C PHE A 425 3.39 -32.60 -7.07
N ALA A 426 3.62 -33.55 -6.17
CA ALA A 426 4.87 -33.73 -5.45
C ALA A 426 6.10 -33.94 -6.35
N ARG A 427 5.90 -34.28 -7.64
CA ARG A 427 7.01 -34.36 -8.61
C ARG A 427 7.60 -32.98 -8.98
N TYR A 428 6.82 -31.93 -8.79
CA TYR A 428 7.22 -30.55 -9.04
C TYR A 428 7.83 -29.86 -7.80
N THR A 429 7.91 -30.57 -6.68
CA THR A 429 8.42 -30.04 -5.40
C THR A 429 9.51 -30.97 -4.85
N PRO A 430 10.66 -31.11 -5.55
CA PRO A 430 11.67 -32.12 -5.25
C PRO A 430 12.29 -31.98 -3.86
N GLU A 431 12.23 -30.81 -3.25
CA GLU A 431 12.72 -30.57 -1.89
C GLU A 431 11.81 -31.19 -0.81
N GLU A 432 10.51 -31.31 -1.09
CA GLU A 432 9.55 -32.04 -0.26
C GLU A 432 9.18 -33.40 -0.87
N LYS A 433 9.93 -34.43 -0.55
CA LYS A 433 9.79 -35.78 -1.14
C LYS A 433 8.42 -36.43 -0.90
N ASN A 434 7.69 -36.02 0.11
CA ASN A 434 6.39 -36.55 0.48
C ASN A 434 5.31 -35.49 0.44
N VAL A 435 4.07 -35.91 0.20
CA VAL A 435 2.91 -34.99 0.32
C VAL A 435 2.80 -34.52 1.75
N SER A 436 2.74 -33.19 1.93
CA SER A 436 2.70 -32.50 3.21
C SER A 436 1.53 -31.52 3.28
N LEU A 437 1.32 -30.91 4.43
CA LEU A 437 0.35 -29.84 4.60
C LEU A 437 0.66 -28.63 3.70
N SER A 438 1.94 -28.39 3.36
CA SER A 438 2.32 -27.31 2.44
C SER A 438 1.67 -27.44 1.06
N HIS A 439 1.55 -28.66 0.53
CA HIS A 439 0.86 -28.91 -0.74
C HIS A 439 -0.64 -28.61 -0.66
N ILE A 440 -1.28 -28.97 0.46
CA ILE A 440 -2.71 -28.77 0.68
C ILE A 440 -3.03 -27.28 0.79
N VAL A 441 -2.31 -26.54 1.67
CA VAL A 441 -2.56 -25.11 1.86
C VAL A 441 -2.21 -24.31 0.61
N ALA A 442 -1.15 -24.69 -0.14
CA ALA A 442 -0.79 -24.04 -1.39
C ALA A 442 -1.88 -24.21 -2.48
N ALA A 443 -2.49 -25.38 -2.58
CA ALA A 443 -3.61 -25.60 -3.51
C ALA A 443 -4.83 -24.72 -3.13
N ILE A 444 -5.15 -24.63 -1.84
CA ILE A 444 -6.27 -23.82 -1.33
C ILE A 444 -6.02 -22.34 -1.58
N THR A 445 -4.82 -21.82 -1.24
CA THR A 445 -4.48 -20.40 -1.43
C THR A 445 -4.45 -20.03 -2.91
N PHE A 446 -3.99 -20.93 -3.76
CA PHE A 446 -3.98 -20.71 -5.21
C PHE A 446 -5.40 -20.66 -5.80
N TYR A 447 -6.36 -21.41 -5.25
CA TYR A 447 -7.75 -21.34 -5.68
C TYR A 447 -8.37 -19.97 -5.40
N TYR A 448 -8.38 -19.51 -4.14
CA TYR A 448 -9.07 -18.27 -3.82
C TYR A 448 -8.35 -17.00 -4.27
N ALA A 449 -7.05 -17.06 -4.50
CA ALA A 449 -6.29 -15.95 -5.05
C ALA A 449 -6.73 -15.54 -6.46
N ASP A 450 -7.44 -16.41 -7.17
CA ASP A 450 -7.95 -16.15 -8.51
C ASP A 450 -9.07 -15.10 -8.54
N PHE A 451 -9.75 -14.89 -7.40
CA PHE A 451 -10.85 -13.94 -7.28
C PHE A 451 -10.40 -12.48 -7.02
N SER A 452 -9.30 -12.07 -7.62
CA SER A 452 -8.77 -10.71 -7.61
C SER A 452 -8.76 -10.21 -9.05
N TYR A 453 -9.80 -9.46 -9.45
CA TYR A 453 -10.06 -9.17 -10.87
C TYR A 453 -9.55 -7.80 -11.33
N TYR A 454 -9.64 -6.76 -10.48
CA TYR A 454 -9.29 -5.39 -10.84
C TYR A 454 -10.07 -4.87 -12.05
N ASN A 455 -11.37 -5.08 -12.05
CA ASN A 455 -12.30 -4.68 -13.10
C ASN A 455 -13.47 -3.86 -12.55
N ALA A 456 -13.25 -3.10 -11.51
CA ALA A 456 -14.25 -2.19 -10.98
C ALA A 456 -14.50 -1.03 -11.97
N PRO A 457 -15.71 -0.44 -12.00
CA PRO A 457 -16.00 0.73 -12.83
C PRO A 457 -15.01 1.88 -12.65
N PHE A 458 -14.50 2.06 -11.44
CA PHE A 458 -13.46 3.05 -11.14
C PHE A 458 -12.15 2.75 -11.88
N ASP A 459 -11.68 1.49 -11.90
CA ASP A 459 -10.45 1.11 -12.60
C ASP A 459 -10.57 1.33 -14.11
N ASP A 460 -11.72 0.98 -14.67
CA ASP A 460 -12.00 1.21 -16.09
C ASP A 460 -12.04 2.71 -16.43
N ALA A 461 -12.59 3.53 -15.55
CA ALA A 461 -12.61 4.98 -15.74
C ALA A 461 -11.19 5.58 -15.66
N MET A 462 -10.38 5.17 -14.70
CA MET A 462 -8.98 5.60 -14.57
C MET A 462 -8.10 5.15 -15.75
N ASN A 463 -8.50 4.09 -16.43
CA ASN A 463 -7.86 3.59 -17.64
C ASN A 463 -8.48 4.14 -18.94
N GLY A 464 -9.42 5.07 -18.85
CA GLY A 464 -10.11 5.68 -20.01
C GLY A 464 -11.07 4.76 -20.76
N LYS A 465 -11.50 3.65 -20.13
CA LYS A 465 -12.41 2.66 -20.73
C LYS A 465 -13.86 2.89 -20.38
N ALA A 466 -14.15 3.67 -19.34
CA ALA A 466 -15.49 3.99 -18.86
C ALA A 466 -15.57 5.44 -18.38
N VAL A 467 -16.80 5.91 -18.14
CA VAL A 467 -17.08 7.23 -17.56
C VAL A 467 -17.81 7.03 -16.24
N LEU A 468 -17.29 7.64 -15.18
CA LEU A 468 -17.96 7.67 -13.88
C LEU A 468 -19.05 8.72 -13.84
N LYS A 469 -20.06 8.48 -13.02
CA LYS A 469 -21.07 9.47 -12.66
C LYS A 469 -20.43 10.60 -11.86
N GLU A 470 -21.05 11.76 -11.87
CA GLU A 470 -20.52 12.94 -11.17
C GLU A 470 -20.41 12.72 -9.65
N ALA A 471 -21.38 12.02 -9.05
CA ALA A 471 -21.33 11.66 -7.63
C ALA A 471 -20.13 10.77 -7.28
N GLU A 472 -19.78 9.82 -8.18
CA GLU A 472 -18.63 8.91 -7.99
C GLU A 472 -17.29 9.67 -8.05
N LYS A 473 -17.17 10.63 -8.98
CA LYS A 473 -15.97 11.51 -9.08
C LYS A 473 -15.84 12.43 -7.87
N LYS A 474 -16.95 13.09 -7.48
CA LYS A 474 -16.98 13.94 -6.27
C LYS A 474 -16.64 13.12 -5.04
N GLY A 475 -17.16 11.89 -4.93
CA GLY A 475 -16.83 10.96 -3.85
C GLY A 475 -15.36 10.60 -3.79
N PHE A 476 -14.72 10.34 -4.94
CA PHE A 476 -13.28 10.10 -5.01
C PHE A 476 -12.47 11.35 -4.60
N ASN A 477 -12.84 12.53 -5.09
CA ASN A 477 -12.17 13.76 -4.70
C ASN A 477 -12.28 14.02 -3.18
N LEU A 478 -13.45 13.77 -2.59
CA LEU A 478 -13.66 13.83 -1.13
C LEU A 478 -12.79 12.80 -0.38
N PHE A 479 -12.75 11.57 -0.88
CA PHE A 479 -11.95 10.49 -0.30
C PHE A 479 -10.45 10.85 -0.22
N MET A 480 -9.94 11.53 -1.26
CA MET A 480 -8.54 11.96 -1.35
C MET A 480 -8.26 13.28 -0.61
N SER A 481 -9.29 14.03 -0.21
CA SER A 481 -9.15 15.36 0.38
C SER A 481 -9.88 15.48 1.72
N LYS A 482 -10.98 16.20 1.80
CA LYS A 482 -11.72 16.56 3.01
C LYS A 482 -12.04 15.36 3.93
N ALA A 483 -12.38 14.21 3.36
CA ALA A 483 -12.68 13.00 4.13
C ALA A 483 -11.43 12.27 4.63
N GLN A 484 -10.22 12.66 4.20
CA GLN A 484 -8.91 12.14 4.62
C GLN A 484 -8.73 10.61 4.50
N CYS A 485 -9.61 9.91 3.78
CA CYS A 485 -9.54 8.45 3.65
C CYS A 485 -8.26 8.00 2.92
N GLY A 486 -7.81 8.78 1.92
CA GLY A 486 -6.61 8.52 1.12
C GLY A 486 -5.30 8.60 1.90
N THR A 487 -5.30 9.07 3.16
CA THR A 487 -4.11 9.09 4.02
C THR A 487 -3.78 7.73 4.62
N CYS A 488 -4.76 6.80 4.67
CA CYS A 488 -4.59 5.44 5.17
C CYS A 488 -4.95 4.39 4.11
N HIS A 489 -5.89 4.68 3.21
CA HIS A 489 -6.35 3.79 2.14
C HIS A 489 -5.72 4.19 0.81
N PHE A 490 -4.47 3.76 0.58
CA PHE A 490 -3.67 4.17 -0.58
C PHE A 490 -4.08 3.51 -1.88
N LEU A 491 -3.97 4.27 -2.98
CA LEU A 491 -4.15 3.76 -4.34
C LEU A 491 -3.09 2.70 -4.69
N PRO A 492 -3.38 1.74 -5.55
CA PRO A 492 -4.68 1.45 -6.20
C PRO A 492 -5.53 0.44 -5.41
N GLN A 493 -5.01 -0.14 -4.33
CA GLN A 493 -5.70 -1.14 -3.51
C GLN A 493 -6.70 -0.53 -2.54
N PHE A 494 -6.58 0.76 -2.27
CA PHE A 494 -7.35 1.44 -1.23
C PHE A 494 -7.23 0.73 0.12
N ASN A 495 -6.01 0.31 0.46
CA ASN A 495 -5.63 -0.32 1.71
C ASN A 495 -4.35 0.32 2.27
N GLY A 496 -3.83 -0.20 3.38
CA GLY A 496 -2.63 0.32 4.05
C GLY A 496 -1.30 0.04 3.35
N VAL A 497 -1.30 -0.28 2.05
CA VAL A 497 -0.07 -0.54 1.28
C VAL A 497 0.23 0.65 0.38
N LYS A 498 1.11 1.55 0.85
CA LYS A 498 1.49 2.78 0.12
C LYS A 498 2.68 2.56 -0.82
N PRO A 499 2.88 3.43 -1.82
CA PRO A 499 4.08 3.38 -2.64
C PRO A 499 5.38 3.42 -1.79
N PRO A 500 6.38 2.61 -2.07
CA PRO A 500 6.57 1.71 -3.22
C PRO A 500 5.92 0.32 -3.10
N TYR A 501 4.90 0.14 -2.28
CA TYR A 501 4.13 -1.08 -2.07
C TYR A 501 4.95 -2.22 -1.43
N THR A 502 5.73 -1.87 -0.44
CA THR A 502 6.60 -2.80 0.29
C THR A 502 6.21 -2.99 1.76
N GLY A 503 5.40 -2.08 2.31
CA GLY A 503 4.99 -2.07 3.71
C GLY A 503 3.49 -2.26 3.92
N SER A 504 3.10 -2.38 5.18
CA SER A 504 1.70 -2.42 5.63
C SER A 504 1.49 -1.47 6.78
N GLU A 505 0.50 -0.59 6.67
CA GLU A 505 0.11 0.34 7.73
C GLU A 505 -0.90 -0.31 8.69
N PHE A 506 -0.78 0.07 9.96
CA PHE A 506 -1.67 -0.32 11.04
C PHE A 506 -2.21 0.93 11.71
N GLU A 507 -3.54 0.95 11.92
CA GLU A 507 -4.24 2.11 12.42
C GLU A 507 -5.02 1.81 13.71
N VAL A 508 -5.04 2.77 14.60
CA VAL A 508 -5.86 2.79 15.79
C VAL A 508 -6.99 3.78 15.57
N ILE A 509 -8.17 3.30 15.20
CA ILE A 509 -9.33 4.16 14.92
C ILE A 509 -10.37 4.18 16.05
N GLY A 510 -10.11 3.46 17.15
CA GLY A 510 -11.02 3.42 18.28
C GLY A 510 -12.31 2.65 18.00
N VAL A 511 -12.22 1.41 17.51
CA VAL A 511 -13.39 0.58 17.19
C VAL A 511 -14.18 0.25 18.47
N PRO A 512 -15.50 0.48 18.50
CA PRO A 512 -16.32 0.14 19.66
C PRO A 512 -16.52 -1.38 19.80
N GLU A 513 -16.89 -1.84 20.98
CA GLU A 513 -17.28 -3.23 21.22
C GLU A 513 -18.55 -3.60 20.44
N ASP A 514 -19.51 -2.68 20.37
CA ASP A 514 -20.76 -2.78 19.63
C ASP A 514 -21.22 -1.41 19.10
N SER A 515 -22.32 -1.39 18.36
CA SER A 515 -22.89 -0.18 17.75
C SER A 515 -23.42 0.87 18.72
N ASN A 516 -23.42 0.60 20.03
CA ASN A 516 -23.87 1.54 21.07
C ASN A 516 -22.78 2.51 21.51
N PHE A 517 -21.51 2.29 21.12
CA PHE A 517 -20.36 3.15 21.43
C PHE A 517 -20.16 3.42 22.95
N LYS A 518 -20.47 2.44 23.80
CA LYS A 518 -20.28 2.58 25.24
C LYS A 518 -18.89 2.19 25.72
N ARG A 519 -18.27 1.24 25.04
CA ARG A 519 -16.95 0.69 25.38
C ARG A 519 -16.13 0.47 24.11
N LEU A 520 -14.82 0.63 24.27
CA LEU A 520 -13.85 0.24 23.26
C LEU A 520 -13.81 -1.30 23.12
N SER A 521 -13.56 -1.80 21.92
CA SER A 521 -13.31 -3.24 21.70
C SER A 521 -12.17 -3.72 22.60
N PRO A 522 -12.33 -4.86 23.29
CA PRO A 522 -11.27 -5.41 24.14
C PRO A 522 -10.13 -6.07 23.35
N ASP A 523 -10.26 -6.18 22.03
CA ASP A 523 -9.23 -6.79 21.17
C ASP A 523 -8.01 -5.87 21.07
N LYS A 524 -6.87 -6.37 21.50
CA LYS A 524 -5.61 -5.61 21.52
C LYS A 524 -4.95 -5.46 20.15
N GLY A 525 -5.47 -6.12 19.12
CA GLY A 525 -4.97 -6.03 17.75
C GLY A 525 -3.50 -6.41 17.60
N ARG A 526 -2.74 -5.57 16.91
CA ARG A 526 -1.31 -5.77 16.64
C ARG A 526 -0.45 -5.88 17.91
N PHE A 527 -0.89 -5.31 19.02
CA PHE A 527 -0.18 -5.44 20.30
C PHE A 527 0.07 -6.89 20.71
N GLU A 528 -0.80 -7.83 20.35
CA GLU A 528 -0.60 -9.26 20.66
C GLU A 528 0.60 -9.87 19.93
N ILE A 529 0.99 -9.28 18.80
CA ILE A 529 2.12 -9.71 17.98
C ILE A 529 3.37 -8.86 18.28
N ASN A 530 3.18 -7.57 18.50
CA ASN A 530 4.21 -6.60 18.80
C ASN A 530 3.81 -5.78 20.03
N PRO A 531 4.21 -6.20 21.27
CA PRO A 531 3.69 -5.68 22.51
C PRO A 531 4.31 -4.31 22.89
N VAL A 532 4.01 -3.31 22.09
CA VAL A 532 4.36 -1.91 22.33
C VAL A 532 3.10 -1.07 22.39
N LYS A 533 3.11 -0.01 23.21
CA LYS A 533 1.91 0.79 23.50
C LYS A 533 1.27 1.39 22.23
N GLU A 534 2.09 1.78 21.27
CA GLU A 534 1.65 2.38 20.01
C GLU A 534 0.83 1.41 19.14
N MET A 535 0.97 0.09 19.37
CA MET A 535 0.23 -0.96 18.67
C MET A 535 -1.01 -1.46 19.42
N MET A 536 -1.33 -0.88 20.56
CA MET A 536 -2.55 -1.23 21.31
C MET A 536 -3.79 -0.84 20.50
N ASN A 537 -4.65 -1.83 20.23
CA ASN A 537 -5.86 -1.72 19.42
C ASN A 537 -5.59 -1.32 17.94
N ALA A 538 -4.35 -1.49 17.45
CA ALA A 538 -4.01 -1.28 16.07
C ALA A 538 -4.40 -2.47 15.21
N PHE A 539 -4.99 -2.20 14.04
CA PHE A 539 -5.35 -3.20 13.04
C PHE A 539 -4.84 -2.77 11.67
N ARG A 540 -4.52 -3.76 10.84
CA ARG A 540 -4.11 -3.51 9.47
C ARG A 540 -5.22 -2.80 8.71
N THR A 541 -4.90 -1.72 8.01
CA THR A 541 -5.85 -1.00 7.16
C THR A 541 -6.37 -1.90 6.04
N GLY A 542 -7.64 -2.22 6.09
CA GLY A 542 -8.34 -3.07 5.11
C GLY A 542 -8.53 -2.38 3.77
N THR A 543 -8.79 -3.15 2.71
CA THR A 543 -9.16 -2.57 1.43
C THR A 543 -10.60 -2.04 1.44
N VAL A 544 -10.82 -0.91 0.74
CA VAL A 544 -12.16 -0.37 0.48
C VAL A 544 -12.78 -1.00 -0.77
N ARG A 545 -11.98 -1.72 -1.59
CA ARG A 545 -12.51 -2.47 -2.73
C ARG A 545 -13.52 -3.52 -2.28
N ASN A 546 -14.65 -3.60 -2.97
CA ASN A 546 -15.76 -4.50 -2.67
C ASN A 546 -16.41 -4.28 -1.28
N ALA A 547 -16.09 -3.18 -0.59
CA ALA A 547 -16.61 -2.93 0.76
C ALA A 547 -18.14 -2.90 0.81
N ALA A 548 -18.82 -2.48 -0.26
CA ALA A 548 -20.29 -2.50 -0.31
C ALA A 548 -20.91 -3.91 -0.21
N HIS A 549 -20.11 -4.97 -0.41
CA HIS A 549 -20.55 -6.36 -0.36
C HIS A 549 -20.05 -7.13 0.87
N THR A 550 -19.18 -6.53 1.69
CA THR A 550 -18.45 -7.27 2.77
C THR A 550 -18.83 -6.81 4.17
N LYS A 551 -20.10 -6.45 4.38
CA LYS A 551 -20.64 -6.24 5.74
C LYS A 551 -20.59 -7.54 6.56
N PRO A 552 -20.62 -7.48 7.92
CA PRO A 552 -20.50 -6.31 8.75
C PRO A 552 -19.05 -5.79 8.83
N TYR A 553 -18.91 -4.55 9.27
CA TYR A 553 -17.64 -3.82 9.23
C TYR A 553 -16.94 -3.81 10.59
N MET A 554 -15.67 -3.39 10.55
CA MET A 554 -14.69 -3.41 11.63
C MET A 554 -14.19 -4.83 11.94
N HIS A 555 -13.09 -4.91 12.70
CA HIS A 555 -12.49 -6.20 13.03
C HIS A 555 -13.42 -7.16 13.79
N ASN A 556 -14.43 -6.63 14.47
CA ASN A 556 -15.39 -7.38 15.31
C ASN A 556 -16.82 -7.37 14.75
N GLY A 557 -17.04 -6.80 13.56
CA GLY A 557 -18.38 -6.71 12.94
C GLY A 557 -19.35 -5.77 13.69
N ALA A 558 -18.85 -4.80 14.46
CA ALA A 558 -19.67 -3.90 15.27
C ALA A 558 -20.60 -3.00 14.46
N LEU A 559 -20.26 -2.68 13.21
CA LEU A 559 -21.02 -1.80 12.35
C LEU A 559 -21.64 -2.57 11.19
N GLN A 560 -22.92 -2.28 10.89
CA GLN A 560 -23.71 -3.07 9.92
C GLN A 560 -23.80 -2.41 8.54
N THR A 561 -23.55 -1.10 8.44
CA THR A 561 -23.69 -0.34 7.19
C THR A 561 -22.48 0.56 6.94
N LEU A 562 -22.23 0.87 5.66
CA LEU A 562 -21.20 1.84 5.29
C LEU A 562 -21.51 3.26 5.81
N ASP A 563 -22.80 3.62 5.96
CA ASP A 563 -23.19 4.88 6.60
C ASP A 563 -22.64 4.97 8.03
N GLN A 564 -22.80 3.90 8.83
CA GLN A 564 -22.25 3.84 10.19
C GLN A 564 -20.72 3.95 10.20
N VAL A 565 -20.05 3.35 9.21
CA VAL A 565 -18.59 3.45 9.05
C VAL A 565 -18.18 4.89 8.74
N ILE A 566 -18.84 5.53 7.76
CA ILE A 566 -18.58 6.93 7.40
C ILE A 566 -18.88 7.86 8.58
N ASP A 567 -19.94 7.59 9.35
CA ASP A 567 -20.28 8.37 10.53
C ASP A 567 -19.22 8.25 11.63
N LEU A 568 -18.65 7.06 11.85
CA LEU A 568 -17.53 6.88 12.79
C LEU A 568 -16.32 7.75 12.39
N TYR A 569 -15.92 7.71 11.12
CA TYR A 569 -14.82 8.54 10.62
C TYR A 569 -15.17 10.04 10.67
N ASN A 570 -16.41 10.41 10.28
CA ASN A 570 -16.86 11.79 10.27
C ASN A 570 -16.86 12.43 11.67
N GLU A 571 -17.05 11.64 12.72
CA GLU A 571 -17.06 12.11 14.11
C GLU A 571 -15.69 11.99 14.81
N GLY A 572 -14.59 11.69 14.07
CA GLY A 572 -13.24 11.61 14.62
C GLY A 572 -12.92 10.29 15.30
N GLY A 573 -13.46 9.19 14.80
CA GLY A 573 -13.22 7.84 15.32
C GLY A 573 -13.79 7.58 16.70
N GLY A 574 -13.24 6.61 17.41
CA GLY A 574 -13.70 6.24 18.75
C GLY A 574 -13.51 7.36 19.78
N ALA A 575 -12.38 8.08 19.72
CA ALA A 575 -12.12 9.20 20.63
C ALA A 575 -13.08 10.37 20.37
N GLY A 576 -13.39 10.70 19.11
CA GLY A 576 -14.43 11.68 18.77
C GLY A 576 -15.81 11.26 19.27
N LYS A 577 -16.09 9.96 19.34
CA LYS A 577 -17.27 9.35 19.98
C LYS A 577 -17.16 9.25 21.51
N LYS A 578 -16.14 9.84 22.12
CA LYS A 578 -15.88 9.87 23.57
C LYS A 578 -15.46 8.52 24.17
N LEU A 579 -14.95 7.59 23.38
CA LEU A 579 -14.27 6.42 23.90
C LEU A 579 -12.85 6.80 24.34
N VAL A 580 -12.34 6.13 25.37
CA VAL A 580 -10.94 6.32 25.80
C VAL A 580 -10.04 5.51 24.87
N VAL A 581 -9.31 6.19 23.97
CA VAL A 581 -8.39 5.60 23.00
C VAL A 581 -7.03 6.29 23.15
N GLU A 582 -6.05 5.60 23.73
CA GLU A 582 -4.77 6.23 24.10
C GLU A 582 -3.89 6.65 22.91
N ASN A 583 -3.89 5.87 21.83
CA ASN A 583 -2.97 6.06 20.71
C ASN A 583 -3.75 6.14 19.38
N GLN A 584 -4.88 6.86 19.33
CA GLN A 584 -5.65 6.97 18.10
C GLN A 584 -4.81 7.65 17.02
N THR A 585 -4.73 7.02 15.84
CA THR A 585 -4.00 7.54 14.67
C THR A 585 -4.87 8.45 13.80
N LEU A 586 -6.19 8.31 13.89
CA LEU A 586 -7.15 9.19 13.24
C LEU A 586 -7.32 10.49 14.05
N SER A 587 -7.45 11.65 13.36
CA SER A 587 -7.80 12.91 14.03
C SER A 587 -9.10 12.76 14.84
N THR A 588 -9.14 13.35 16.01
CA THR A 588 -10.32 13.40 16.86
C THR A 588 -11.33 14.48 16.44
N ASP A 589 -10.91 15.38 15.55
CA ASP A 589 -11.75 16.45 15.04
C ASP A 589 -12.78 15.92 14.04
N PRO A 590 -14.03 16.41 14.09
CA PRO A 590 -15.03 16.00 13.13
C PRO A 590 -14.73 16.53 11.73
N LEU A 591 -14.93 15.70 10.71
CA LEU A 591 -14.73 16.07 9.29
C LEU A 591 -15.83 17.00 8.77
N ASN A 592 -16.96 17.12 9.49
CA ASN A 592 -18.10 17.95 9.12
C ASN A 592 -18.61 17.67 7.69
N LEU A 593 -18.73 16.41 7.34
CA LEU A 593 -19.27 15.99 6.06
C LEU A 593 -20.79 16.22 6.01
N THR A 594 -21.24 16.92 4.97
CA THR A 594 -22.66 17.07 4.68
C THR A 594 -23.28 15.74 4.24
N ARG A 595 -24.61 15.64 4.20
CA ARG A 595 -25.31 14.45 3.71
C ARG A 595 -25.00 14.18 2.23
N GLU A 596 -24.87 15.22 1.40
CA GLU A 596 -24.51 15.07 0.00
C GLU A 596 -23.09 14.50 -0.14
N GLU A 597 -22.13 14.99 0.64
CA GLU A 597 -20.75 14.49 0.64
C GLU A 597 -20.68 13.03 1.07
N LYS A 598 -21.42 12.62 2.11
CA LYS A 598 -21.52 11.21 2.52
C LYS A 598 -22.12 10.34 1.41
N ASN A 599 -23.16 10.80 0.71
CA ASN A 599 -23.74 10.09 -0.42
C ASN A 599 -22.76 9.96 -1.59
N ASN A 600 -21.97 10.99 -1.86
CA ASN A 600 -20.93 10.95 -2.89
C ASN A 600 -19.81 9.96 -2.53
N LEU A 601 -19.37 9.91 -1.27
CA LEU A 601 -18.42 8.89 -0.78
C LEU A 601 -18.98 7.48 -0.95
N LEU A 602 -20.23 7.24 -0.60
CA LEU A 602 -20.90 5.95 -0.82
C LEU A 602 -20.94 5.56 -2.30
N ALA A 603 -21.26 6.51 -3.18
CA ALA A 603 -21.27 6.28 -4.63
C ALA A 603 -19.86 5.91 -5.13
N PHE A 604 -18.83 6.59 -4.66
CA PHE A 604 -17.44 6.24 -4.97
C PHE A 604 -17.08 4.84 -4.46
N ILE A 605 -17.36 4.51 -3.21
CA ILE A 605 -17.08 3.19 -2.63
C ILE A 605 -17.79 2.09 -3.45
N GLN A 606 -19.03 2.34 -3.91
CA GLN A 606 -19.74 1.41 -4.79
C GLN A 606 -19.07 1.27 -6.16
N SER A 607 -18.44 2.31 -6.69
CA SER A 607 -17.69 2.24 -7.95
C SER A 607 -16.43 1.39 -7.88
N LEU A 608 -15.97 1.03 -6.66
CA LEU A 608 -14.87 0.10 -6.39
C LEU A 608 -15.30 -1.38 -6.33
N ASN A 609 -16.58 -1.68 -6.56
CA ASN A 609 -17.05 -3.06 -6.60
C ASN A 609 -16.61 -3.72 -7.91
N GLU A 610 -15.88 -4.81 -7.78
CA GLU A 610 -15.40 -5.62 -8.89
C GLU A 610 -16.52 -6.52 -9.42
N ASN A 611 -16.57 -6.71 -10.72
CA ASN A 611 -17.48 -7.66 -11.35
C ASN A 611 -16.89 -9.07 -11.27
N ILE A 612 -17.09 -9.73 -10.13
CA ILE A 612 -16.56 -11.06 -9.86
C ILE A 612 -17.56 -12.12 -10.28
N ILE A 613 -17.09 -13.06 -11.09
CA ILE A 613 -17.84 -14.26 -11.45
C ILE A 613 -17.47 -15.37 -10.46
N PHE A 614 -18.36 -15.64 -9.54
CA PHE A 614 -18.18 -16.73 -8.59
C PHE A 614 -18.51 -18.07 -9.24
N GLU A 615 -17.66 -19.07 -8.96
CA GLU A 615 -17.89 -20.41 -9.44
C GLU A 615 -18.83 -21.18 -8.49
N ASP A 616 -19.70 -22.01 -9.07
CA ASP A 616 -20.55 -22.90 -8.29
C ASP A 616 -19.73 -23.84 -7.39
N PRO A 617 -20.26 -24.23 -6.22
CA PRO A 617 -19.67 -25.28 -5.40
C PRO A 617 -19.45 -26.58 -6.20
N PRO A 618 -18.44 -27.40 -5.85
CA PRO A 618 -18.29 -28.68 -6.52
C PRO A 618 -19.54 -29.54 -6.31
N PRO A 619 -19.99 -30.32 -7.34
CA PRO A 619 -21.20 -31.12 -7.23
C PRO A 619 -21.09 -32.26 -6.24
N ALA A 620 -19.89 -32.71 -5.95
CA ALA A 620 -19.59 -33.80 -4.99
C ALA A 620 -18.17 -33.67 -4.45
N LEU A 621 -17.95 -34.28 -3.29
CA LEU A 621 -16.63 -34.39 -2.67
C LEU A 621 -15.96 -35.73 -3.07
N PRO A 622 -14.61 -35.80 -3.09
CA PRO A 622 -13.88 -37.02 -3.37
C PRO A 622 -14.22 -38.16 -2.40
N VAL A 623 -14.47 -39.34 -2.93
CA VAL A 623 -14.81 -40.52 -2.13
C VAL A 623 -13.58 -41.02 -1.37
N SER A 624 -13.76 -41.23 -0.06
CA SER A 624 -12.76 -41.81 0.84
C SER A 624 -12.91 -43.33 0.97
N SER A 625 -11.81 -44.02 1.18
CA SER A 625 -11.81 -45.44 1.61
C SER A 625 -12.39 -45.63 3.02
N ASP A 626 -12.35 -44.59 3.86
CA ASP A 626 -13.10 -44.55 5.12
C ASP A 626 -14.55 -44.13 4.86
N LYS A 627 -15.47 -45.10 4.98
CA LYS A 627 -16.91 -44.86 4.74
C LYS A 627 -17.52 -43.77 5.63
N LYS A 628 -16.97 -43.51 6.82
CA LYS A 628 -17.47 -42.46 7.73
C LYS A 628 -17.27 -41.09 7.12
N LEU A 629 -16.16 -40.87 6.42
CA LEU A 629 -15.85 -39.60 5.77
C LEU A 629 -16.76 -39.32 4.55
N ASN A 630 -17.44 -40.31 3.98
CA ASN A 630 -18.32 -40.10 2.83
C ASN A 630 -19.69 -39.50 3.17
N LYS A 631 -19.95 -39.27 4.47
CA LYS A 631 -21.16 -38.55 4.94
C LYS A 631 -21.01 -37.02 4.98
N ARG A 632 -19.79 -36.50 4.78
CA ARG A 632 -19.54 -35.06 4.82
C ARG A 632 -20.22 -34.33 3.66
N LYS A 633 -20.68 -33.11 3.90
CA LYS A 633 -21.41 -32.28 2.93
C LYS A 633 -20.48 -31.27 2.26
N VAL A 634 -20.73 -30.98 0.99
CA VAL A 634 -20.03 -29.87 0.29
C VAL A 634 -20.28 -28.55 1.03
N GLY A 635 -19.23 -27.82 1.33
CA GLY A 635 -19.30 -26.53 2.07
C GLY A 635 -19.44 -26.67 3.58
N GLY A 636 -19.64 -27.87 4.10
CA GLY A 636 -19.82 -28.09 5.53
C GLY A 636 -21.28 -28.06 5.98
N GLU A 637 -21.50 -28.04 7.29
CA GLU A 637 -22.84 -28.07 7.92
C GLU A 637 -23.14 -26.80 8.73
N TYR A 638 -22.31 -25.78 8.66
CA TYR A 638 -22.43 -24.56 9.45
C TYR A 638 -22.73 -23.35 8.58
#